data_53aa408854af49274b1194b2c621ead5
#
_entry.id   53aa408854af49274b1194b2c621ead5
#
_cell.length_a   1.000
_cell.length_b   1.000
_cell.length_c   1.000
_cell.angle_alpha   90.00
_cell.angle_beta   90.00
_cell.angle_gamma   90.00
#
_symmetry.space_group_name_H-M   'P 1'
#
loop_
_entity.id
_entity.type
_entity.pdbx_description
1 polymer ?
#
loop_
_entity_poly.entity_id
_entity_poly.type
_entity_poly.pdbx_seq_one_letter_code
_entity_poly.pdbx_strand_id
1 'polypeptide(L)'
;MLKNRLAVAAITVAALTLVPAGGAAASGCDPLDTRSCLLPFPSNFNTVAQKGSDTSLRLNFSASQFPKNVKGKSGFPPELNRNDGFSPGSALLTYVPGIDIAKTGAAPITDIAQYSKANAPIVVIDVKTGQRHPIWAELDTNADAISEAKGQLLMIHPAKNFLEGHTYIVALRDLKNSTGKTIPAGAAFASLRNGKPTGAVKARRAGYEKIFKALTKAKIARSSLYLAWDFTIASERNLSERALSMRNRSFAALGDSNLADGKVAGKAPVYKIDRIEDYSTAQSTRIARQITGHVTVPCFLTKGCATGGTMSYAKSKKGKFDSIPNQQGTMQALFICRIPRAAMTTPARPSLYGHGLLGSPDEIDAGNVDDMASEHNMMFCATPEIGMADEDVPNAIELLGDMSKFSSMADRLQQGLLNELILGRLMINPSGFAAAEAFKSTSTSQSAIDTSALYYDSNSQGAILGGALTALSPDFKRAVLGVGGMNYSLLLPRSVDFDTYELIFKPAYKSRLDRILLLSAIQNLWDRGETNGYGQHVTNKPLPGTPKHDVLLHVALGDHQVAQVSAENEARTLGLVGRRPAYDAGRSFDKTPLWNIPSLTAGNAGGSALVIWDSGPCRIGSVFETCLENDAFDKLGGVGNPVAPTGSVAPRLGRDPHSRPRSTPAARQQKSEFLKPAGKITEVCPANSACHSVGWGY
;
A
#
# COMPACT_ATOMS: atom_id res chain seq x y z
N MET A 1 31.37 -31.70 46.68
CA MET A 1 31.80 -30.41 47.27
C MET A 1 32.16 -29.48 46.10
N LEU A 2 31.75 -28.35 46.09
CA LEU A 2 31.86 -27.12 45.35
C LEU A 2 30.63 -26.82 44.47
N LYS A 3 29.82 -25.92 45.02
CA LYS A 3 28.70 -25.26 44.35
C LYS A 3 29.26 -24.09 43.52
N ASN A 4 29.11 -24.11 42.20
CA ASN A 4 29.28 -22.93 41.38
C ASN A 4 27.92 -22.29 41.14
N ARG A 5 27.72 -21.12 41.72
CA ARG A 5 26.59 -20.21 41.43
C ARG A 5 26.96 -19.38 40.19
N LEU A 6 26.27 -19.58 39.09
CA LEU A 6 26.27 -18.65 37.98
C LEU A 6 25.29 -17.52 38.29
N ALA A 7 25.83 -16.33 38.45
CA ALA A 7 25.04 -15.08 38.54
C ALA A 7 24.66 -14.66 37.15
N VAL A 8 23.37 -14.72 36.83
CA VAL A 8 22.80 -14.14 35.62
C VAL A 8 22.60 -12.65 35.88
N ALA A 9 23.44 -11.82 35.24
CA ALA A 9 23.26 -10.38 35.24
C ALA A 9 22.11 -10.00 34.27
N ALA A 10 20.97 -9.64 34.86
CA ALA A 10 19.86 -9.07 34.10
C ALA A 10 20.22 -7.65 33.67
N ILE A 11 20.54 -7.45 32.38
CA ILE A 11 20.68 -6.13 31.80
C ILE A 11 19.28 -5.57 31.56
N THR A 12 18.83 -4.73 32.46
CA THR A 12 17.60 -3.94 32.29
C THR A 12 17.88 -2.86 31.24
N VAL A 13 17.44 -3.06 30.01
CA VAL A 13 17.42 -2.02 28.97
C VAL A 13 16.26 -1.09 29.32
N ALA A 14 16.58 0.05 29.93
CA ALA A 14 15.60 1.12 30.12
C ALA A 14 15.20 1.69 28.75
N ALA A 15 14.03 1.32 28.25
CA ALA A 15 13.41 1.94 27.09
C ALA A 15 13.13 3.40 27.44
N LEU A 16 13.88 4.34 26.88
CA LEU A 16 13.57 5.77 26.93
C LEU A 16 12.34 6.01 26.06
N THR A 17 11.17 5.94 26.66
CA THR A 17 9.94 6.43 26.02
C THR A 17 10.02 7.96 25.93
N LEU A 18 10.00 8.50 24.73
CA LEU A 18 9.73 9.91 24.46
C LEU A 18 8.26 10.17 24.78
N VAL A 19 7.92 10.37 26.05
CA VAL A 19 6.58 10.85 26.41
C VAL A 19 6.58 12.35 26.14
N PRO A 20 5.73 12.87 25.25
CA PRO A 20 5.57 14.30 25.08
C PRO A 20 5.05 14.89 26.40
N ALA A 21 5.64 16.00 26.85
CA ALA A 21 5.11 16.77 27.96
C ALA A 21 3.67 17.15 27.63
N GLY A 22 2.70 16.71 28.43
CA GLY A 22 1.28 17.01 28.26
C GLY A 22 1.04 18.51 28.10
N GLY A 23 0.94 18.95 26.83
CA GLY A 23 0.54 20.30 26.46
C GLY A 23 -0.94 20.28 26.07
N ALA A 24 -1.63 21.37 26.35
CA ALA A 24 -2.98 21.62 25.83
C ALA A 24 -3.02 21.39 24.33
N ALA A 25 -4.15 20.86 23.83
CA ALA A 25 -4.35 20.58 22.40
C ALA A 25 -3.80 21.71 21.53
N ALA A 26 -2.92 21.37 20.59
CA ALA A 26 -2.39 22.34 19.64
C ALA A 26 -3.55 22.87 18.79
N SER A 27 -4.07 24.01 19.12
CA SER A 27 -5.16 24.68 18.39
C SER A 27 -4.65 25.51 17.20
N GLY A 28 -3.35 25.44 16.88
CA GLY A 28 -2.70 26.29 15.89
C GLY A 28 -1.69 25.55 15.01
N CYS A 29 -1.06 26.30 14.11
CA CYS A 29 -0.01 25.81 13.22
C CYS A 29 1.30 25.61 14.00
N ASP A 30 2.11 24.62 13.60
CA ASP A 30 3.46 24.45 14.16
C ASP A 30 4.35 25.62 13.74
N PRO A 31 4.93 26.37 14.69
CA PRO A 31 5.80 27.49 14.37
C PRO A 31 7.11 27.09 13.67
N LEU A 32 7.41 25.82 13.56
CA LEU A 32 8.59 25.33 12.84
C LEU A 32 8.45 25.40 11.32
N ASP A 33 7.26 25.25 10.83
CA ASP A 33 6.92 25.42 9.41
C ASP A 33 5.51 26.01 9.31
N THR A 34 5.44 27.32 9.08
CA THR A 34 4.19 28.06 9.07
C THR A 34 3.56 28.17 7.68
N ARG A 35 4.13 27.45 6.68
CA ARG A 35 3.60 27.50 5.31
C ARG A 35 2.21 26.89 5.20
N SER A 36 1.96 25.82 5.95
CA SER A 36 0.66 25.21 6.18
C SER A 36 0.58 24.68 7.60
N CYS A 37 -0.61 24.66 8.20
CA CYS A 37 -0.76 24.18 9.57
C CYS A 37 -0.57 22.67 9.75
N LEU A 38 -0.48 21.91 8.65
CA LEU A 38 -0.12 20.50 8.69
C LEU A 38 1.40 20.26 8.64
N LEU A 39 2.21 21.28 8.31
CA LEU A 39 3.66 21.15 8.20
C LEU A 39 4.39 21.43 9.53
N PRO A 40 5.54 20.76 9.78
CA PRO A 40 6.05 19.62 9.05
C PRO A 40 5.17 18.38 9.28
N PHE A 41 4.98 17.53 8.25
CA PHE A 41 4.11 16.37 8.31
C PHE A 41 4.90 15.08 8.02
N PRO A 42 4.58 13.94 8.67
CA PRO A 42 3.85 13.82 9.92
C PRO A 42 4.64 14.40 11.10
N SER A 43 3.98 14.81 12.19
CA SER A 43 4.67 15.39 13.35
C SER A 43 3.93 15.08 14.67
N ASN A 44 4.69 14.71 15.71
CA ASN A 44 4.15 14.53 17.05
C ASN A 44 3.62 15.84 17.69
N PHE A 45 3.83 16.99 17.03
CA PHE A 45 3.10 18.22 17.36
C PHE A 45 1.57 18.02 17.31
N ASN A 46 1.11 17.17 16.38
CA ASN A 46 -0.30 16.84 16.17
C ASN A 46 -0.73 15.58 16.95
N THR A 47 -0.12 15.30 18.09
CA THR A 47 -0.49 14.18 18.96
C THR A 47 -0.75 14.63 20.38
N VAL A 48 -1.51 13.83 21.13
CA VAL A 48 -1.71 13.96 22.58
C VAL A 48 -1.46 12.63 23.26
N ALA A 49 -1.08 12.67 24.53
CA ALA A 49 -0.95 11.48 25.34
C ALA A 49 -2.30 10.76 25.48
N GLN A 50 -2.32 9.44 25.26
CA GLN A 50 -3.51 8.60 25.35
C GLN A 50 -3.19 7.33 26.13
N LYS A 51 -3.64 7.25 27.38
CA LYS A 51 -3.53 6.01 28.16
C LYS A 51 -4.32 4.89 27.50
N GLY A 52 -3.69 3.73 27.33
CA GLY A 52 -4.33 2.53 26.78
C GLY A 52 -4.21 2.37 25.26
N SER A 53 -3.60 3.32 24.54
CA SER A 53 -3.09 3.08 23.19
C SER A 53 -1.70 2.43 23.28
N ASP A 54 -1.32 1.65 22.24
CA ASP A 54 -0.05 0.91 22.28
C ASP A 54 1.16 1.83 22.08
N THR A 55 0.97 2.97 21.41
CA THR A 55 1.98 4.02 21.27
C THR A 55 2.00 4.99 22.46
N SER A 56 1.03 4.92 23.38
CA SER A 56 0.75 5.91 24.43
C SER A 56 0.34 7.29 23.87
N LEU A 57 0.06 7.39 22.59
CA LEU A 57 -0.34 8.59 21.87
C LEU A 57 -1.67 8.40 21.15
N ARG A 58 -2.22 9.49 20.69
CA ARG A 58 -3.32 9.58 19.73
C ARG A 58 -3.13 10.83 18.88
N LEU A 59 -3.49 10.76 17.60
CA LEU A 59 -3.56 11.94 16.75
C LEU A 59 -4.58 12.94 17.30
N ASN A 60 -4.27 14.22 17.18
CA ASN A 60 -5.08 15.32 17.73
C ASN A 60 -5.09 16.52 16.78
N PHE A 61 -5.61 16.31 15.59
CA PHE A 61 -5.84 17.36 14.62
C PHE A 61 -7.09 18.17 14.98
N SER A 62 -7.07 19.46 14.65
CA SER A 62 -8.26 20.31 14.60
C SER A 62 -8.68 20.58 13.16
N ALA A 63 -9.96 20.84 12.91
CA ALA A 63 -10.45 21.14 11.57
C ALA A 63 -9.80 22.40 10.97
N SER A 64 -9.37 23.35 11.79
CA SER A 64 -8.70 24.58 11.36
C SER A 64 -7.31 24.37 10.75
N GLN A 65 -6.69 23.22 11.01
CA GLN A 65 -5.37 22.88 10.46
C GLN A 65 -5.43 22.36 9.02
N PHE A 66 -6.60 21.84 8.61
CA PHE A 66 -6.76 21.26 7.28
C PHE A 66 -7.06 22.30 6.22
N PRO A 67 -6.57 22.08 4.98
CA PRO A 67 -7.02 22.82 3.81
C PRO A 67 -8.54 22.78 3.67
N LYS A 68 -9.11 23.89 3.22
CA LYS A 68 -10.54 23.98 2.94
C LYS A 68 -10.76 23.91 1.42
N ASN A 69 -11.81 23.20 1.03
CA ASN A 69 -12.26 23.26 -0.35
C ASN A 69 -12.89 24.63 -0.69
N VAL A 70 -13.20 24.86 -1.95
CA VAL A 70 -13.82 26.12 -2.43
C VAL A 70 -15.17 26.43 -1.78
N LYS A 71 -15.83 25.45 -1.14
CA LYS A 71 -17.07 25.61 -0.36
C LYS A 71 -16.81 25.84 1.13
N GLY A 72 -15.54 26.04 1.56
CA GLY A 72 -15.16 26.26 2.95
C GLY A 72 -15.16 25.00 3.85
N LYS A 73 -15.32 23.81 3.28
CA LYS A 73 -15.25 22.55 4.03
C LYS A 73 -13.79 22.16 4.25
N SER A 74 -13.43 21.85 5.50
CA SER A 74 -12.10 21.34 5.89
C SER A 74 -12.13 19.82 6.06
N GLY A 75 -10.93 19.19 6.19
CA GLY A 75 -10.79 17.78 6.48
C GLY A 75 -11.61 17.34 7.70
N PHE A 76 -11.74 16.03 7.91
CA PHE A 76 -12.54 15.43 8.98
C PHE A 76 -11.63 14.82 10.09
N PRO A 77 -11.15 15.64 11.03
CA PRO A 77 -10.23 15.20 12.09
C PRO A 77 -10.72 14.02 12.94
N PRO A 78 -12.01 13.87 13.31
CA PRO A 78 -12.44 12.81 14.21
C PRO A 78 -12.03 11.40 13.77
N GLU A 79 -12.11 11.08 12.49
CA GLU A 79 -11.68 9.75 12.02
C GLU A 79 -10.16 9.59 11.99
N LEU A 80 -9.42 10.62 11.60
CA LEU A 80 -7.95 10.63 11.69
C LEU A 80 -7.50 10.51 13.16
N ASN A 81 -8.18 11.20 14.06
CA ASN A 81 -7.88 11.20 15.49
C ASN A 81 -8.23 9.89 16.23
N ARG A 82 -8.76 8.88 15.54
CA ARG A 82 -8.86 7.51 16.05
C ARG A 82 -7.52 6.77 15.98
N ASN A 83 -6.56 7.28 15.24
CA ASN A 83 -5.27 6.62 15.06
C ASN A 83 -4.35 6.98 16.25
N ASP A 84 -3.54 6.02 16.69
CA ASP A 84 -2.54 6.18 17.75
C ASP A 84 -1.15 6.54 17.22
N GLY A 85 -1.05 6.83 15.93
CA GLY A 85 0.14 7.26 15.21
C GLY A 85 -0.16 7.50 13.74
N PHE A 86 0.88 7.76 12.96
CA PHE A 86 0.81 8.07 11.53
C PHE A 86 0.98 6.81 10.67
N SER A 87 0.65 6.93 9.39
CA SER A 87 0.81 5.87 8.40
C SER A 87 2.24 5.35 8.33
N PRO A 88 2.46 4.02 8.23
CA PRO A 88 3.81 3.46 8.09
C PRO A 88 4.50 3.83 6.76
N GLY A 89 3.75 4.21 5.72
CA GLY A 89 4.28 4.69 4.44
C GLY A 89 4.26 6.21 4.27
N SER A 90 4.02 6.99 5.33
CA SER A 90 3.92 8.45 5.24
C SER A 90 5.12 9.10 4.57
N ALA A 91 4.87 9.92 3.55
CA ALA A 91 5.85 10.89 3.10
C ALA A 91 6.10 11.95 4.19
N LEU A 92 7.35 12.37 4.33
CA LEU A 92 7.76 13.40 5.29
C LEU A 92 7.87 14.73 4.52
N LEU A 93 7.00 15.67 4.87
CA LEU A 93 6.77 16.89 4.10
C LEU A 93 7.17 18.12 4.90
N THR A 94 7.90 19.03 4.28
CA THR A 94 8.21 20.36 4.84
C THR A 94 8.54 21.34 3.73
N TYR A 95 8.44 22.63 4.03
CA TYR A 95 8.82 23.67 3.09
C TYR A 95 10.20 24.23 3.43
N VAL A 96 11.12 24.23 2.46
CA VAL A 96 12.46 24.80 2.61
C VAL A 96 12.68 25.89 1.55
N PRO A 97 12.62 27.17 1.92
CA PRO A 97 12.75 28.26 0.95
C PRO A 97 14.08 28.20 0.18
N GLY A 98 13.99 28.18 -1.15
CA GLY A 98 15.14 28.26 -2.02
C GLY A 98 16.09 27.08 -2.01
N ILE A 99 15.68 25.93 -1.52
CA ILE A 99 16.50 24.70 -1.56
C ILE A 99 16.82 24.30 -3.00
N ASP A 100 18.07 23.93 -3.24
CA ASP A 100 18.50 23.18 -4.41
C ASP A 100 18.81 21.76 -3.96
N ILE A 101 17.99 20.79 -4.38
CA ILE A 101 18.07 19.41 -3.87
C ILE A 101 19.36 18.71 -4.34
N ALA A 102 19.81 19.01 -5.56
CA ALA A 102 21.03 18.43 -6.13
C ALA A 102 22.27 18.99 -5.44
N LYS A 103 22.37 20.32 -5.25
CA LYS A 103 23.49 20.95 -4.52
C LYS A 103 23.49 20.60 -3.03
N THR A 104 22.32 20.33 -2.47
CA THR A 104 22.19 19.78 -1.12
C THR A 104 22.76 18.36 -1.05
N GLY A 105 22.70 17.57 -2.11
CA GLY A 105 23.17 16.19 -2.15
C GLY A 105 22.23 15.22 -1.43
N ALA A 106 20.93 15.48 -1.47
CA ALA A 106 19.92 14.57 -0.97
C ALA A 106 19.89 13.28 -1.80
N ALA A 107 19.58 12.15 -1.18
CA ALA A 107 19.47 10.87 -1.88
C ALA A 107 18.33 10.92 -2.92
N PRO A 108 18.61 10.79 -4.23
CA PRO A 108 17.58 10.77 -5.24
C PRO A 108 16.93 9.38 -5.31
N ILE A 109 15.74 9.29 -5.92
CA ILE A 109 15.05 8.03 -6.17
C ILE A 109 15.92 7.03 -6.94
N THR A 110 16.78 7.51 -7.84
CA THR A 110 17.68 6.70 -8.67
C THR A 110 18.95 6.22 -7.95
N ASP A 111 19.25 6.71 -6.75
CA ASP A 111 20.40 6.29 -5.92
C ASP A 111 20.08 6.39 -4.43
N ILE A 112 19.14 5.56 -3.99
CA ILE A 112 18.67 5.51 -2.60
C ILE A 112 19.84 5.26 -1.62
N ALA A 113 20.86 4.52 -2.03
CA ALA A 113 22.04 4.21 -1.18
C ALA A 113 22.70 5.44 -0.57
N GLN A 114 22.55 6.61 -1.18
CA GLN A 114 23.12 7.86 -0.67
C GLN A 114 22.59 8.30 0.69
N TYR A 115 21.39 7.83 1.11
CA TYR A 115 20.82 8.14 2.44
C TYR A 115 21.75 7.72 3.60
N SER A 116 22.56 6.68 3.39
CA SER A 116 23.44 6.10 4.41
C SER A 116 24.78 6.82 4.58
N LYS A 117 25.15 7.73 3.66
CA LYS A 117 26.41 8.48 3.74
C LYS A 117 26.51 9.23 5.06
N ALA A 118 27.70 9.26 5.65
CA ALA A 118 27.94 9.92 6.94
C ALA A 118 27.51 11.40 6.92
N ASN A 119 27.70 12.08 5.79
CA ASN A 119 27.35 13.49 5.58
C ASN A 119 25.96 13.68 4.91
N ALA A 120 25.12 12.65 4.80
CA ALA A 120 23.79 12.77 4.20
C ALA A 120 23.03 13.97 4.82
N PRO A 121 22.49 14.88 3.99
CA PRO A 121 21.85 16.11 4.50
C PRO A 121 20.45 15.86 5.07
N ILE A 122 19.81 14.78 4.67
CA ILE A 122 18.51 14.35 5.18
C ILE A 122 18.70 13.00 5.85
N VAL A 123 18.34 12.92 7.13
CA VAL A 123 18.48 11.70 7.92
C VAL A 123 17.20 11.45 8.69
N VAL A 124 16.70 10.23 8.64
CA VAL A 124 15.60 9.74 9.46
C VAL A 124 16.10 8.64 10.37
N ILE A 125 15.89 8.78 11.67
CA ILE A 125 16.41 7.86 12.68
C ILE A 125 15.27 7.23 13.45
N ASP A 126 15.26 5.90 13.54
CA ASP A 126 14.45 5.17 14.49
C ASP A 126 14.98 5.40 15.91
N VAL A 127 14.18 6.00 16.77
CA VAL A 127 14.58 6.35 18.15
C VAL A 127 14.90 5.11 18.98
N LYS A 128 14.20 4.01 18.74
CA LYS A 128 14.34 2.77 19.51
C LYS A 128 15.63 2.04 19.17
N THR A 129 16.00 1.98 17.90
CA THR A 129 17.20 1.24 17.43
C THR A 129 18.41 2.13 17.23
N GLY A 130 18.20 3.43 17.03
CA GLY A 130 19.24 4.39 16.63
C GLY A 130 19.68 4.25 15.17
N GLN A 131 19.07 3.38 14.39
CA GLN A 131 19.40 3.14 13.00
C GLN A 131 18.77 4.18 12.08
N ARG A 132 19.45 4.48 10.97
CA ARG A 132 18.92 5.30 9.90
C ARG A 132 17.89 4.51 9.10
N HIS A 133 16.75 5.13 8.83
CA HIS A 133 15.74 4.59 7.93
C HIS A 133 16.10 4.95 6.47
N PRO A 134 15.98 4.00 5.52
CA PRO A 134 16.24 4.30 4.12
C PRO A 134 15.16 5.23 3.55
N ILE A 135 15.61 6.30 2.91
CA ILE A 135 14.76 7.33 2.31
C ILE A 135 15.34 7.81 0.98
N TRP A 136 14.50 8.41 0.18
CA TRP A 136 14.88 9.27 -0.94
C TRP A 136 14.10 10.57 -0.88
N ALA A 137 14.58 11.62 -1.56
CA ALA A 137 13.96 12.93 -1.46
C ALA A 137 13.93 13.65 -2.81
N GLU A 138 12.88 14.47 -2.98
CA GLU A 138 12.63 15.26 -4.18
C GLU A 138 11.87 16.55 -3.84
N LEU A 139 11.80 17.46 -4.81
CA LEU A 139 10.85 18.58 -4.77
C LEU A 139 9.63 18.23 -5.60
N ASP A 140 8.46 18.75 -5.24
CA ASP A 140 7.28 18.64 -6.10
C ASP A 140 7.50 19.45 -7.38
N THR A 141 7.73 18.75 -8.49
CA THR A 141 7.97 19.35 -9.82
C THR A 141 6.73 19.37 -10.70
N ASN A 142 5.54 19.08 -10.15
CA ASN A 142 4.30 19.26 -10.85
C ASN A 142 4.15 20.73 -11.29
N ALA A 143 3.63 20.97 -12.50
CA ALA A 143 3.50 22.31 -13.06
C ALA A 143 2.72 23.28 -12.14
N ASP A 144 1.70 22.76 -11.43
CA ASP A 144 0.94 23.55 -10.46
C ASP A 144 1.83 23.98 -9.28
N ALA A 145 2.71 23.09 -8.77
CA ALA A 145 3.62 23.42 -7.67
C ALA A 145 4.67 24.46 -8.07
N ILE A 146 5.17 24.38 -9.29
CA ILE A 146 6.14 25.35 -9.83
C ILE A 146 5.51 26.73 -9.99
N SER A 147 4.26 26.80 -10.42
CA SER A 147 3.55 28.06 -10.67
C SER A 147 3.00 28.73 -9.40
N GLU A 148 2.90 27.99 -8.27
CA GLU A 148 2.39 28.56 -7.02
C GLU A 148 3.41 29.48 -6.34
N ALA A 149 2.96 30.64 -5.87
CA ALA A 149 3.78 31.58 -5.09
C ALA A 149 4.33 30.99 -3.78
N LYS A 150 3.72 29.92 -3.27
CA LYS A 150 4.17 29.20 -2.07
C LYS A 150 5.43 28.36 -2.32
N GLY A 151 5.78 28.10 -3.56
CA GLY A 151 6.95 27.31 -3.95
C GLY A 151 6.78 25.80 -3.78
N GLN A 152 7.84 25.08 -4.14
CA GLN A 152 7.85 23.63 -4.17
C GLN A 152 8.05 23.05 -2.76
N LEU A 153 7.29 21.99 -2.46
CA LEU A 153 7.39 21.23 -1.23
C LEU A 153 8.58 20.28 -1.30
N LEU A 154 9.37 20.19 -0.23
CA LEU A 154 10.35 19.12 -0.05
C LEU A 154 9.60 17.88 0.42
N MET A 155 9.69 16.82 -0.38
CA MET A 155 9.09 15.51 -0.12
C MET A 155 10.19 14.49 0.14
N ILE A 156 10.13 13.82 1.29
CA ILE A 156 11.06 12.76 1.71
C ILE A 156 10.25 11.49 1.84
N HIS A 157 10.55 10.51 1.02
CA HIS A 157 9.79 9.26 0.95
C HIS A 157 10.54 8.13 1.64
N PRO A 158 9.89 7.30 2.47
CA PRO A 158 10.48 6.07 2.96
C PRO A 158 10.64 5.09 1.80
N ALA A 159 11.82 4.48 1.66
CA ALA A 159 12.07 3.44 0.65
C ALA A 159 11.50 2.06 1.05
N LYS A 160 11.04 1.92 2.25
CA LYS A 160 10.21 0.85 2.82
C LYS A 160 9.42 1.41 4.00
N ASN A 161 8.37 0.75 4.43
CA ASN A 161 7.57 1.22 5.56
C ASN A 161 8.39 1.42 6.83
N PHE A 162 8.03 2.44 7.58
CA PHE A 162 8.45 2.63 8.97
C PHE A 162 7.86 1.51 9.85
N LEU A 163 8.56 1.14 10.91
CA LEU A 163 8.10 0.09 11.83
C LEU A 163 6.94 0.60 12.70
N GLU A 164 5.93 -0.22 12.82
CA GLU A 164 4.73 0.05 13.61
C GLU A 164 5.05 0.30 15.08
N GLY A 165 4.40 1.30 15.67
CA GLY A 165 4.60 1.70 17.06
C GLY A 165 5.95 2.36 17.36
N HIS A 166 6.83 2.56 16.35
CA HIS A 166 8.11 3.22 16.55
C HIS A 166 8.01 4.74 16.36
N THR A 167 8.87 5.46 17.06
CA THR A 167 9.05 6.91 16.90
C THR A 167 10.31 7.16 16.08
N TYR A 168 10.21 8.07 15.12
CA TYR A 168 11.30 8.49 14.26
C TYR A 168 11.62 9.97 14.45
N ILE A 169 12.88 10.34 14.20
CA ILE A 169 13.33 11.73 14.15
C ILE A 169 13.82 12.03 12.74
N VAL A 170 13.28 13.08 12.14
CA VAL A 170 13.77 13.66 10.91
C VAL A 170 14.79 14.75 11.25
N ALA A 171 15.92 14.76 10.56
CA ALA A 171 16.95 15.79 10.69
C ALA A 171 17.37 16.28 9.31
N LEU A 172 17.16 17.57 9.06
CA LEU A 172 17.64 18.28 7.88
C LEU A 172 18.86 19.12 8.28
N ARG A 173 19.97 18.99 7.57
CA ARG A 173 21.20 19.68 7.90
C ARG A 173 21.96 20.14 6.66
N ASP A 174 22.71 21.24 6.80
CA ASP A 174 23.61 21.76 5.78
C ASP A 174 22.99 21.94 4.39
N LEU A 175 21.66 22.23 4.35
CA LEU A 175 20.91 22.40 3.13
C LEU A 175 21.48 23.56 2.30
N LYS A 176 21.47 23.43 0.96
CA LYS A 176 22.06 24.38 0.02
C LYS A 176 21.00 25.02 -0.88
N ASN A 177 21.21 26.27 -1.17
CA ASN A 177 20.46 27.00 -2.21
C ASN A 177 21.10 26.83 -3.60
N SER A 178 20.49 27.46 -4.61
CA SER A 178 20.97 27.41 -6.00
C SER A 178 22.38 28.00 -6.23
N THR A 179 22.91 28.81 -5.30
CA THR A 179 24.29 29.29 -5.34
C THR A 179 25.27 28.43 -4.52
N GLY A 180 24.81 27.34 -3.90
CA GLY A 180 25.61 26.45 -3.06
C GLY A 180 25.83 26.97 -1.64
N LYS A 181 25.21 28.10 -1.26
CA LYS A 181 25.28 28.63 0.10
C LYS A 181 24.36 27.83 1.03
N THR A 182 24.79 27.68 2.28
CA THR A 182 23.98 27.03 3.32
C THR A 182 22.77 27.89 3.67
N ILE A 183 21.58 27.25 3.67
CA ILE A 183 20.32 27.89 4.05
C ILE A 183 20.25 27.97 5.58
N PRO A 184 20.04 29.15 6.18
CA PRO A 184 19.94 29.29 7.62
C PRO A 184 18.63 28.67 8.16
N ALA A 185 18.70 28.14 9.38
CA ALA A 185 17.51 27.63 10.07
C ALA A 185 16.50 28.75 10.34
N GLY A 186 15.20 28.43 10.24
CA GLY A 186 14.12 29.33 10.61
C GLY A 186 14.24 29.77 12.11
N ALA A 187 13.81 30.99 12.42
CA ALA A 187 14.01 31.61 13.74
C ALA A 187 13.45 30.74 14.91
N ALA A 188 12.28 30.15 14.73
CA ALA A 188 11.66 29.29 15.74
C ALA A 188 12.55 28.07 16.07
N PHE A 189 12.99 27.32 15.05
CA PHE A 189 13.87 26.18 15.24
C PHE A 189 15.26 26.60 15.71
N ALA A 190 15.83 27.69 15.17
CA ALA A 190 17.12 28.21 15.59
C ALA A 190 17.17 28.53 17.10
N SER A 191 16.05 29.06 17.65
CA SER A 191 15.95 29.34 19.10
C SER A 191 16.00 28.06 19.95
N LEU A 192 15.35 27.00 19.52
CA LEU A 192 15.42 25.65 20.13
C LEU A 192 16.82 25.07 20.01
N ARG A 193 17.37 25.08 18.78
CA ARG A 193 18.71 24.58 18.49
C ARG A 193 19.78 25.25 19.32
N ASN A 194 19.70 26.55 19.51
CA ASN A 194 20.69 27.33 20.26
C ASN A 194 20.43 27.35 21.78
N GLY A 195 19.43 26.58 22.28
CA GLY A 195 19.12 26.45 23.70
C GLY A 195 18.42 27.68 24.33
N LYS A 196 17.98 28.63 23.52
CA LYS A 196 17.31 29.87 23.92
C LYS A 196 15.91 30.01 23.32
N PRO A 197 15.00 29.01 23.53
CA PRO A 197 13.68 29.04 22.90
C PRO A 197 12.84 30.20 23.41
N THR A 198 12.15 30.85 22.46
CA THR A 198 11.26 32.00 22.74
C THR A 198 9.88 31.74 22.18
N GLY A 199 8.87 32.49 22.64
CA GLY A 199 7.51 32.42 22.11
C GLY A 199 6.88 31.01 22.22
N ALA A 200 6.15 30.61 21.18
CA ALA A 200 5.36 29.39 21.14
C ALA A 200 6.19 28.09 21.25
N VAL A 201 7.49 28.12 20.93
CA VAL A 201 8.34 26.92 21.04
C VAL A 201 8.98 26.73 22.41
N LYS A 202 8.83 27.70 23.35
CA LYS A 202 9.43 27.62 24.70
C LYS A 202 9.01 26.36 25.45
N ALA A 203 7.74 26.00 25.38
CA ALA A 203 7.19 24.83 26.06
C ALA A 203 7.74 23.49 25.47
N ARG A 204 8.27 23.51 24.24
CA ARG A 204 8.81 22.31 23.56
C ARG A 204 10.27 22.01 23.90
N ARG A 205 10.94 22.87 24.67
CA ARG A 205 12.38 22.75 24.98
C ARG A 205 12.77 21.37 25.48
N ALA A 206 12.07 20.83 26.46
CA ALA A 206 12.39 19.53 27.05
C ALA A 206 12.29 18.37 26.03
N GLY A 207 11.30 18.39 25.15
CA GLY A 207 11.17 17.44 24.05
C GLY A 207 12.33 17.55 23.04
N TYR A 208 12.68 18.78 22.65
CA TYR A 208 13.77 19.03 21.71
C TYR A 208 15.14 18.65 22.26
N GLU A 209 15.41 18.80 23.55
CA GLU A 209 16.67 18.31 24.15
C GLU A 209 16.79 16.78 24.03
N LYS A 210 15.66 16.04 24.10
CA LYS A 210 15.66 14.58 23.84
C LYS A 210 15.99 14.29 22.36
N ILE A 211 15.39 15.03 21.41
CA ILE A 211 15.67 14.92 19.97
C ILE A 211 17.16 15.20 19.73
N PHE A 212 17.72 16.30 20.25
CA PHE A 212 19.12 16.64 20.06
C PHE A 212 20.07 15.59 20.67
N LYS A 213 19.72 15.03 21.84
CA LYS A 213 20.50 13.94 22.46
C LYS A 213 20.52 12.69 21.56
N ALA A 214 19.37 12.32 20.97
CA ALA A 214 19.29 11.18 20.04
C ALA A 214 20.12 11.43 18.76
N LEU A 215 20.02 12.65 18.19
CA LEU A 215 20.79 13.03 17.01
C LEU A 215 22.31 13.07 17.30
N THR A 216 22.74 13.56 18.46
CA THR A 216 24.15 13.54 18.88
C THR A 216 24.68 12.10 18.99
N LYS A 217 23.87 11.20 19.59
CA LYS A 217 24.22 9.76 19.65
C LYS A 217 24.38 9.16 18.24
N ALA A 218 23.59 9.63 17.29
CA ALA A 218 23.69 9.24 15.88
C ALA A 218 24.78 10.00 15.09
N LYS A 219 25.65 10.74 15.78
CA LYS A 219 26.77 11.53 15.21
C LYS A 219 26.30 12.67 14.28
N ILE A 220 25.17 13.27 14.59
CA ILE A 220 24.64 14.46 13.90
C ILE A 220 24.84 15.67 14.81
N ALA A 221 25.66 16.61 14.35
CA ALA A 221 25.97 17.82 15.11
C ALA A 221 24.76 18.74 15.18
N ARG A 222 24.40 19.18 16.41
CA ARG A 222 23.28 20.09 16.66
C ARG A 222 23.40 21.40 15.88
N SER A 223 24.63 21.94 15.73
CA SER A 223 24.91 23.19 15.02
C SER A 223 24.63 23.13 13.52
N SER A 224 24.71 21.94 12.89
CA SER A 224 24.48 21.77 11.45
C SER A 224 22.99 21.72 11.09
N LEU A 225 22.10 21.57 12.06
CA LEU A 225 20.68 21.36 11.81
C LEU A 225 20.00 22.60 11.24
N TYR A 226 19.30 22.43 10.12
CA TYR A 226 18.34 23.36 9.57
C TYR A 226 16.97 23.23 10.25
N LEU A 227 16.50 21.98 10.39
CA LEU A 227 15.22 21.61 11.02
C LEU A 227 15.32 20.17 11.55
N ALA A 228 14.66 19.90 12.67
CA ALA A 228 14.43 18.54 13.12
C ALA A 228 13.05 18.47 13.81
N TRP A 229 12.38 17.31 13.67
CA TRP A 229 11.13 17.00 14.36
C TRP A 229 10.98 15.49 14.53
N ASP A 230 10.02 15.08 15.34
CA ASP A 230 9.70 13.68 15.57
C ASP A 230 8.26 13.34 15.19
N PHE A 231 8.04 12.07 14.87
CA PHE A 231 6.72 11.50 14.60
C PHE A 231 6.68 10.02 15.02
N THR A 232 5.47 9.52 15.31
CA THR A 232 5.26 8.14 15.77
C THR A 232 4.33 7.42 14.82
N ILE A 233 4.70 6.20 14.43
CA ILE A 233 3.90 5.35 13.54
C ILE A 233 2.80 4.65 14.34
N ALA A 234 1.64 4.47 13.72
CA ALA A 234 0.53 3.74 14.28
C ALA A 234 0.93 2.31 14.68
N SER A 235 0.31 1.79 15.73
CA SER A 235 0.55 0.42 16.18
C SER A 235 -0.12 -0.62 15.27
N GLU A 236 0.40 -1.84 15.26
CA GLU A 236 -0.22 -3.03 14.62
C GLU A 236 -1.71 -3.12 14.96
N ARG A 237 -2.04 -3.01 16.25
CA ARG A 237 -3.42 -3.08 16.71
C ARG A 237 -4.28 -1.97 16.09
N ASN A 238 -3.81 -0.75 16.06
CA ASN A 238 -4.56 0.36 15.49
C ASN A 238 -4.85 0.18 14.00
N LEU A 239 -3.88 -0.35 13.25
CA LEU A 239 -4.01 -0.59 11.81
C LEU A 239 -4.96 -1.76 11.52
N SER A 240 -4.85 -2.90 12.22
CA SER A 240 -5.48 -4.17 11.85
C SER A 240 -6.72 -4.56 12.66
N GLU A 241 -6.92 -4.07 13.89
CA GLU A 241 -7.93 -4.56 14.83
C GLU A 241 -9.36 -4.51 14.28
N ARG A 242 -9.71 -3.48 13.48
CA ARG A 242 -11.04 -3.35 12.86
C ARG A 242 -11.34 -4.54 11.96
N ALA A 243 -10.48 -4.75 10.96
CA ALA A 243 -10.63 -5.83 9.99
C ALA A 243 -10.53 -7.21 10.65
N LEU A 244 -9.60 -7.41 11.60
CA LEU A 244 -9.49 -8.65 12.38
C LEU A 244 -10.76 -8.93 13.19
N SER A 245 -11.34 -7.93 13.83
CA SER A 245 -12.58 -8.08 14.59
C SER A 245 -13.74 -8.48 13.69
N MET A 246 -13.89 -7.82 12.54
CA MET A 246 -14.91 -8.15 11.53
C MET A 246 -14.74 -9.59 11.04
N ARG A 247 -13.54 -9.98 10.62
CA ARG A 247 -13.20 -11.32 10.19
C ARG A 247 -13.52 -12.37 11.26
N ASN A 248 -12.93 -12.22 12.45
CA ASN A 248 -13.06 -13.23 13.51
C ASN A 248 -14.51 -13.45 13.94
N ARG A 249 -15.31 -12.37 14.04
CA ARG A 249 -16.73 -12.47 14.38
C ARG A 249 -17.53 -13.14 13.27
N SER A 250 -17.24 -12.85 12.02
CA SER A 250 -17.92 -13.46 10.87
C SER A 250 -17.63 -14.95 10.78
N PHE A 251 -16.39 -15.37 10.92
CA PHE A 251 -16.01 -16.79 10.91
C PHE A 251 -16.52 -17.55 12.14
N ALA A 252 -16.50 -16.94 13.32
CA ALA A 252 -17.11 -17.53 14.51
C ALA A 252 -18.63 -17.73 14.36
N ALA A 253 -19.34 -16.84 13.68
CA ALA A 253 -20.75 -16.98 13.36
C ALA A 253 -21.03 -18.15 12.39
N LEU A 254 -20.05 -18.55 11.59
CA LEU A 254 -20.09 -19.76 10.76
C LEU A 254 -19.76 -21.02 11.57
N GLY A 255 -19.31 -20.90 12.83
CA GLY A 255 -18.91 -22.01 13.67
C GLY A 255 -17.41 -22.30 13.64
N ASP A 256 -16.59 -21.45 13.03
CA ASP A 256 -15.13 -21.53 13.01
C ASP A 256 -14.53 -20.41 13.87
N SER A 257 -14.22 -20.72 15.11
CA SER A 257 -13.63 -19.79 16.09
C SER A 257 -12.11 -19.97 16.28
N ASN A 258 -11.49 -20.96 15.62
CA ASN A 258 -10.06 -21.24 15.72
C ASN A 258 -9.38 -21.17 14.35
N LEU A 259 -9.25 -20.00 13.78
CA LEU A 259 -8.62 -19.81 12.47
C LEU A 259 -7.12 -20.16 12.43
N ALA A 260 -6.48 -20.30 13.61
CA ALA A 260 -5.04 -20.57 13.70
C ALA A 260 -4.67 -22.04 13.36
N ASP A 261 -5.63 -22.96 13.36
CA ASP A 261 -5.36 -24.37 13.07
C ASP A 261 -5.31 -24.70 11.57
N GLY A 262 -5.64 -23.71 10.73
CA GLY A 262 -5.61 -23.81 9.26
C GLY A 262 -6.64 -24.79 8.69
N LYS A 263 -7.69 -25.12 9.44
CA LYS A 263 -8.78 -26.00 8.99
C LYS A 263 -9.99 -25.18 8.58
N VAL A 264 -10.67 -25.63 7.55
CA VAL A 264 -11.98 -25.09 7.15
C VAL A 264 -13.04 -25.78 8.00
N ALA A 265 -13.50 -25.10 9.05
CA ALA A 265 -14.52 -25.61 9.97
C ALA A 265 -15.83 -24.83 9.85
N GLY A 266 -16.88 -25.38 10.48
CA GLY A 266 -18.20 -24.74 10.55
C GLY A 266 -19.02 -24.88 9.28
N LYS A 267 -20.07 -24.05 9.19
CA LYS A 267 -21.04 -24.04 8.08
C LYS A 267 -20.47 -23.28 6.89
N ALA A 268 -20.88 -23.67 5.69
CA ALA A 268 -20.69 -22.81 4.52
C ALA A 268 -21.43 -21.48 4.71
N PRO A 269 -20.87 -20.35 4.24
CA PRO A 269 -21.63 -19.12 4.12
C PRO A 269 -22.93 -19.30 3.35
N VAL A 270 -24.00 -18.61 3.76
CA VAL A 270 -25.27 -18.67 3.05
C VAL A 270 -25.13 -17.95 1.72
N TYR A 271 -25.57 -18.59 0.65
CA TYR A 271 -25.47 -18.05 -0.71
C TYR A 271 -26.71 -18.39 -1.54
N LYS A 272 -26.87 -17.69 -2.64
CA LYS A 272 -27.89 -17.95 -3.66
C LYS A 272 -27.23 -17.87 -5.03
N ILE A 273 -27.52 -18.84 -5.89
CA ILE A 273 -27.16 -18.79 -7.31
C ILE A 273 -28.35 -18.15 -8.05
N ASP A 274 -28.04 -17.10 -8.80
CA ASP A 274 -29.02 -16.35 -9.56
C ASP A 274 -29.06 -16.76 -11.03
N ARG A 275 -27.89 -17.10 -11.60
CA ARG A 275 -27.75 -17.46 -13.02
C ARG A 275 -26.62 -18.46 -13.24
N ILE A 276 -26.87 -19.40 -14.13
CA ILE A 276 -25.88 -20.35 -14.65
C ILE A 276 -25.89 -20.22 -16.18
N GLU A 277 -24.72 -20.02 -16.75
CA GLU A 277 -24.52 -19.93 -18.19
C GLU A 277 -23.52 -20.99 -18.64
N ASP A 278 -24.01 -22.00 -19.34
CA ASP A 278 -23.18 -23.02 -19.95
C ASP A 278 -22.78 -22.59 -21.36
N TYR A 279 -21.50 -22.64 -21.67
CA TYR A 279 -20.96 -22.32 -22.99
C TYR A 279 -20.70 -23.58 -23.78
N SER A 280 -21.21 -23.66 -25.01
CA SER A 280 -20.77 -24.66 -26.00
C SER A 280 -19.30 -24.40 -26.38
N THR A 281 -18.65 -25.41 -27.00
CA THR A 281 -17.28 -25.23 -27.51
C THR A 281 -17.19 -24.19 -28.62
N ALA A 282 -18.30 -23.98 -29.37
CA ALA A 282 -18.38 -22.93 -30.38
C ALA A 282 -18.45 -21.51 -29.76
N GLN A 283 -19.02 -21.35 -28.55
CA GLN A 283 -19.09 -20.07 -27.86
C GLN A 283 -17.79 -19.76 -27.10
N SER A 284 -17.20 -20.74 -26.44
CA SER A 284 -15.90 -20.60 -25.77
C SER A 284 -15.15 -21.93 -25.79
N THR A 285 -13.93 -21.92 -26.31
CA THR A 285 -13.03 -23.06 -26.21
C THR A 285 -12.35 -23.17 -24.85
N ARG A 286 -12.36 -22.10 -24.03
CA ARG A 286 -11.67 -21.98 -22.76
C ARG A 286 -12.57 -22.25 -21.56
N ILE A 287 -13.71 -21.59 -21.48
CA ILE A 287 -14.63 -21.62 -20.36
C ILE A 287 -15.84 -22.53 -20.67
N ALA A 288 -16.21 -23.37 -19.73
CA ALA A 288 -17.38 -24.23 -19.82
C ALA A 288 -18.63 -23.59 -19.23
N ARG A 289 -18.48 -22.86 -18.13
CA ARG A 289 -19.62 -22.32 -17.37
C ARG A 289 -19.24 -21.03 -16.66
N GLN A 290 -20.19 -20.08 -16.62
CA GLN A 290 -20.18 -18.94 -15.73
C GLN A 290 -21.34 -19.05 -14.73
N ILE A 291 -21.08 -18.70 -13.48
CA ILE A 291 -22.07 -18.72 -12.39
C ILE A 291 -22.09 -17.36 -11.74
N THR A 292 -23.27 -16.78 -11.65
CA THR A 292 -23.50 -15.51 -10.95
C THR A 292 -24.44 -15.74 -9.76
N GLY A 293 -24.14 -15.13 -8.63
CA GLY A 293 -24.95 -15.25 -7.43
C GLY A 293 -24.58 -14.25 -6.35
N HIS A 294 -25.14 -14.42 -5.17
CA HIS A 294 -24.87 -13.58 -4.01
C HIS A 294 -24.53 -14.44 -2.81
N VAL A 295 -23.57 -13.96 -2.01
CA VAL A 295 -23.23 -14.52 -0.71
C VAL A 295 -23.65 -13.56 0.40
N THR A 296 -24.23 -14.09 1.48
CA THR A 296 -24.64 -13.32 2.65
C THR A 296 -23.43 -13.05 3.53
N VAL A 297 -23.09 -11.78 3.72
CA VAL A 297 -21.96 -11.33 4.54
C VAL A 297 -22.44 -10.45 5.69
N PRO A 298 -21.89 -10.57 6.91
CA PRO A 298 -22.14 -9.62 7.99
C PRO A 298 -21.77 -8.18 7.57
N CYS A 299 -22.69 -7.25 7.74
CA CYS A 299 -22.51 -5.84 7.41
C CYS A 299 -22.08 -5.04 8.64
N PHE A 300 -20.97 -4.30 8.53
CA PHE A 300 -20.44 -3.45 9.60
C PHE A 300 -20.54 -1.94 9.31
N LEU A 301 -21.20 -1.58 8.23
CA LEU A 301 -21.40 -0.20 7.81
C LEU A 301 -22.84 0.26 8.05
N THR A 302 -22.99 1.53 8.32
CA THR A 302 -24.30 2.21 8.25
C THR A 302 -24.91 2.09 6.86
N LYS A 303 -26.16 2.53 6.69
CA LYS A 303 -26.90 2.47 5.42
C LYS A 303 -27.03 1.06 4.83
N GLY A 304 -26.97 0.00 5.66
CA GLY A 304 -27.05 -1.38 5.17
C GLY A 304 -25.87 -1.78 4.27
N CYS A 305 -24.69 -1.25 4.51
CA CYS A 305 -23.50 -1.41 3.68
C CYS A 305 -23.58 -0.82 2.26
N ALA A 306 -24.55 0.05 1.97
CA ALA A 306 -24.59 0.77 0.70
C ALA A 306 -23.47 1.82 0.61
N THR A 307 -23.20 2.27 -0.63
CA THR A 307 -22.22 3.31 -0.95
C THR A 307 -22.36 4.55 -0.05
N GLY A 308 -21.24 5.08 0.44
CA GLY A 308 -21.20 6.18 1.40
C GLY A 308 -21.58 5.78 2.84
N GLY A 309 -21.72 4.48 3.14
CA GLY A 309 -21.81 3.96 4.51
C GLY A 309 -20.48 4.07 5.24
N THR A 310 -20.51 4.24 6.57
CA THR A 310 -19.32 4.32 7.44
C THR A 310 -19.46 3.37 8.61
N MET A 311 -18.36 2.99 9.22
CA MET A 311 -18.37 2.20 10.45
C MET A 311 -18.96 2.99 11.61
N SER A 312 -19.71 2.32 12.47
CA SER A 312 -20.12 2.84 13.76
C SER A 312 -19.41 2.08 14.88
N TYR A 313 -19.10 2.76 15.95
CA TYR A 313 -18.39 2.19 17.09
C TYR A 313 -19.23 2.27 18.35
N ALA A 314 -19.06 1.34 19.29
CA ALA A 314 -19.66 1.45 20.61
C ALA A 314 -19.16 2.73 21.29
N LYS A 315 -20.02 3.34 22.15
CA LYS A 315 -19.59 4.48 22.94
C LYS A 315 -18.42 4.05 23.84
N SER A 316 -17.25 4.63 23.59
CA SER A 316 -16.06 4.37 24.39
C SER A 316 -16.30 4.66 25.86
N LYS A 317 -15.98 3.72 26.75
CA LYS A 317 -15.84 4.05 28.18
C LYS A 317 -14.67 5.01 28.32
N LYS A 318 -14.85 6.08 29.11
CA LYS A 318 -13.85 7.13 29.33
C LYS A 318 -12.44 6.52 29.49
N GLY A 319 -11.52 6.83 28.57
CA GLY A 319 -10.13 6.36 28.57
C GLY A 319 -9.85 5.02 27.87
N LYS A 320 -10.84 4.36 27.25
CA LYS A 320 -10.61 3.19 26.40
C LYS A 320 -10.58 3.62 24.94
N PHE A 321 -9.58 3.11 24.21
CA PHE A 321 -9.50 3.21 22.77
C PHE A 321 -10.46 2.17 22.17
N ASP A 322 -11.48 2.62 21.45
CA ASP A 322 -12.49 1.74 20.84
C ASP A 322 -12.37 1.82 19.31
N SER A 323 -11.84 0.75 18.75
CA SER A 323 -11.68 0.55 17.29
C SER A 323 -12.50 -0.60 16.76
N ILE A 324 -13.35 -1.24 17.59
CA ILE A 324 -14.16 -2.38 17.20
C ILE A 324 -15.48 -1.90 16.59
N PRO A 325 -15.72 -2.15 15.29
CA PRO A 325 -16.95 -1.72 14.64
C PRO A 325 -18.15 -2.55 15.08
N ASN A 326 -19.31 -1.90 15.17
CA ASN A 326 -20.60 -2.58 15.42
C ASN A 326 -21.10 -3.25 14.14
N GLN A 327 -21.58 -4.48 14.27
CA GLN A 327 -22.33 -5.12 13.18
C GLN A 327 -23.70 -4.46 13.04
N GLN A 328 -24.11 -4.15 11.81
CA GLN A 328 -25.37 -3.45 11.47
C GLN A 328 -26.41 -4.35 10.80
N GLY A 329 -26.13 -5.65 10.66
CA GLY A 329 -26.97 -6.60 9.96
C GLY A 329 -26.16 -7.47 9.00
N THR A 330 -26.73 -7.75 7.83
CA THR A 330 -26.07 -8.50 6.74
C THR A 330 -26.24 -7.76 5.41
N MET A 331 -25.39 -8.08 4.45
CA MET A 331 -25.51 -7.64 3.05
C MET A 331 -25.43 -8.85 2.11
N GLN A 332 -25.87 -8.65 0.87
CA GLN A 332 -25.71 -9.60 -0.21
C GLN A 332 -24.54 -9.13 -1.08
N ALA A 333 -23.43 -9.85 -1.05
CA ALA A 333 -22.28 -9.56 -1.89
C ALA A 333 -22.40 -10.37 -3.19
N LEU A 334 -22.40 -9.69 -4.33
CA LEU A 334 -22.39 -10.33 -5.65
C LEU A 334 -21.12 -11.19 -5.78
N PHE A 335 -21.24 -12.34 -6.41
CA PHE A 335 -20.08 -13.07 -6.92
C PHE A 335 -20.31 -13.53 -8.36
N ILE A 336 -19.22 -13.60 -9.11
CA ILE A 336 -19.14 -14.21 -10.45
C ILE A 336 -18.02 -15.23 -10.42
N CYS A 337 -18.27 -16.45 -10.89
CA CYS A 337 -17.28 -17.52 -11.01
C CYS A 337 -17.22 -18.03 -12.44
N ARG A 338 -16.00 -18.30 -12.96
CA ARG A 338 -15.79 -18.89 -14.29
C ARG A 338 -15.06 -20.23 -14.17
N ILE A 339 -15.65 -21.26 -14.72
CA ILE A 339 -15.20 -22.65 -14.66
C ILE A 339 -14.56 -23.02 -16.00
N PRO A 340 -13.26 -23.35 -16.07
CA PRO A 340 -12.62 -23.77 -17.31
C PRO A 340 -13.12 -25.13 -17.77
N ARG A 341 -13.01 -25.40 -19.09
CA ARG A 341 -13.46 -26.68 -19.65
C ARG A 341 -12.76 -27.90 -19.06
N ALA A 342 -11.48 -27.78 -18.74
CA ALA A 342 -10.71 -28.85 -18.13
C ALA A 342 -11.31 -29.28 -16.76
N ALA A 343 -11.98 -28.36 -16.06
CA ALA A 343 -12.60 -28.65 -14.77
C ALA A 343 -13.78 -29.62 -14.87
N MET A 344 -14.32 -29.82 -16.07
CA MET A 344 -15.39 -30.82 -16.31
C MET A 344 -14.87 -32.27 -16.25
N THR A 345 -13.55 -32.48 -16.27
CA THR A 345 -12.91 -33.79 -16.14
C THR A 345 -11.95 -33.90 -14.95
N THR A 346 -11.32 -32.80 -14.58
CA THR A 346 -10.38 -32.72 -13.47
C THR A 346 -10.66 -31.48 -12.64
N PRO A 347 -10.97 -31.56 -11.35
CA PRO A 347 -11.28 -30.39 -10.52
C PRO A 347 -10.26 -29.28 -10.65
N ALA A 348 -10.71 -28.04 -10.84
CA ALA A 348 -9.86 -26.88 -10.99
C ALA A 348 -9.40 -26.32 -9.64
N ARG A 349 -8.21 -25.74 -9.62
CA ARG A 349 -7.71 -24.99 -8.47
C ARG A 349 -8.49 -23.67 -8.32
N PRO A 350 -9.17 -23.42 -7.17
CA PRO A 350 -9.93 -22.19 -6.97
C PRO A 350 -9.01 -21.01 -6.62
N SER A 351 -9.28 -19.87 -7.23
CA SER A 351 -8.63 -18.60 -6.90
C SER A 351 -9.67 -17.49 -6.79
N LEU A 352 -9.57 -16.68 -5.75
CA LEU A 352 -10.19 -15.37 -5.74
C LEU A 352 -9.48 -14.49 -6.78
N TYR A 353 -10.17 -13.50 -7.32
CA TYR A 353 -9.63 -12.55 -8.29
C TYR A 353 -9.97 -11.11 -7.89
N GLY A 354 -8.94 -10.28 -7.71
CA GLY A 354 -9.06 -8.84 -7.47
C GLY A 354 -9.03 -8.05 -8.77
N HIS A 355 -10.06 -7.22 -8.98
CA HIS A 355 -10.25 -6.44 -10.20
C HIS A 355 -9.47 -5.10 -10.21
N GLY A 356 -9.42 -4.44 -11.37
CA GLY A 356 -8.74 -3.16 -11.57
C GLY A 356 -9.46 -1.95 -10.94
N LEU A 357 -8.86 -0.75 -11.14
CA LEU A 357 -9.30 0.51 -10.52
C LEU A 357 -10.77 0.82 -10.80
N LEU A 358 -11.57 0.95 -9.73
CA LEU A 358 -13.01 1.23 -9.80
C LEU A 358 -13.73 0.36 -10.83
N GLY A 359 -13.28 -0.91 -10.96
CA GLY A 359 -13.82 -1.91 -11.86
C GLY A 359 -14.90 -2.77 -11.22
N SER A 360 -15.17 -3.92 -11.82
CA SER A 360 -16.22 -4.85 -11.38
C SER A 360 -15.71 -6.29 -11.41
N PRO A 361 -16.42 -7.25 -10.77
CA PRO A 361 -16.07 -8.67 -10.84
C PRO A 361 -16.16 -9.25 -12.26
N ASP A 362 -16.80 -8.54 -13.21
CA ASP A 362 -16.84 -8.94 -14.62
C ASP A 362 -15.45 -8.98 -15.28
N GLU A 363 -14.42 -8.37 -14.67
CA GLU A 363 -13.04 -8.45 -15.17
C GLU A 363 -12.52 -9.89 -15.26
N ILE A 364 -13.12 -10.85 -14.55
CA ILE A 364 -12.76 -12.27 -14.73
C ILE A 364 -13.10 -12.82 -16.11
N ASP A 365 -13.90 -12.09 -16.92
CA ASP A 365 -14.19 -12.40 -18.33
C ASP A 365 -13.09 -11.87 -19.29
N ALA A 366 -12.08 -11.19 -18.78
CA ALA A 366 -10.98 -10.71 -19.61
C ALA A 366 -10.16 -11.87 -20.19
N GLY A 367 -9.70 -11.70 -21.45
CA GLY A 367 -8.99 -12.75 -22.17
C GLY A 367 -7.78 -13.33 -21.46
N ASN A 368 -7.02 -12.52 -20.73
CA ASN A 368 -5.88 -12.98 -19.94
C ASN A 368 -6.26 -13.85 -18.74
N VAL A 369 -7.46 -13.65 -18.16
CA VAL A 369 -7.98 -14.49 -17.06
C VAL A 369 -8.50 -15.79 -17.61
N ASP A 370 -9.23 -15.76 -18.74
CA ASP A 370 -9.67 -16.96 -19.46
C ASP A 370 -8.50 -17.81 -19.92
N ASP A 371 -7.40 -17.16 -20.40
CA ASP A 371 -6.18 -17.87 -20.77
C ASP A 371 -5.57 -18.57 -19.55
N MET A 372 -5.43 -17.86 -18.41
CA MET A 372 -4.91 -18.43 -17.17
C MET A 372 -5.79 -19.58 -16.67
N ALA A 373 -7.12 -19.45 -16.75
CA ALA A 373 -8.07 -20.48 -16.37
C ALA A 373 -7.91 -21.74 -17.26
N SER A 374 -7.85 -21.56 -18.57
CA SER A 374 -7.79 -22.64 -19.56
C SER A 374 -6.43 -23.34 -19.61
N GLU A 375 -5.33 -22.55 -19.66
CA GLU A 375 -3.96 -23.07 -19.77
C GLU A 375 -3.55 -23.86 -18.52
N HIS A 376 -4.12 -23.50 -17.35
CA HIS A 376 -3.61 -23.99 -16.08
C HIS A 376 -4.67 -24.65 -15.18
N ASN A 377 -5.87 -24.88 -15.68
CA ASN A 377 -7.00 -25.44 -14.96
C ASN A 377 -7.24 -24.73 -13.63
N MET A 378 -7.50 -23.42 -13.69
CA MET A 378 -7.84 -22.59 -12.54
C MET A 378 -9.26 -22.06 -12.68
N MET A 379 -10.04 -22.14 -11.61
CA MET A 379 -11.36 -21.52 -11.50
C MET A 379 -11.23 -20.18 -10.77
N PHE A 380 -11.70 -19.11 -11.38
CA PHE A 380 -11.72 -17.79 -10.76
C PHE A 380 -13.10 -17.40 -10.27
N CYS A 381 -13.16 -16.87 -9.05
CA CYS A 381 -14.34 -16.18 -8.53
C CYS A 381 -13.94 -14.77 -8.09
N ALA A 382 -14.78 -13.80 -8.38
CA ALA A 382 -14.62 -12.41 -7.97
C ALA A 382 -15.88 -11.86 -7.31
N THR A 383 -15.69 -10.87 -6.45
CA THR A 383 -16.75 -10.04 -5.85
C THR A 383 -16.33 -8.58 -5.99
N PRO A 384 -17.27 -7.60 -6.00
CA PRO A 384 -16.87 -6.20 -6.02
C PRO A 384 -15.97 -5.85 -4.84
N GLU A 385 -14.81 -5.26 -5.10
CA GLU A 385 -13.92 -4.66 -4.08
C GLU A 385 -14.53 -3.36 -3.59
N ILE A 386 -15.67 -3.48 -2.90
CA ILE A 386 -16.47 -2.33 -2.48
C ILE A 386 -15.66 -1.33 -1.65
N GLY A 387 -15.91 -0.07 -1.90
CA GLY A 387 -15.07 1.07 -1.50
C GLY A 387 -14.33 1.64 -2.69
N MET A 388 -13.91 0.78 -3.63
CA MET A 388 -13.29 1.15 -4.90
C MET A 388 -13.75 0.22 -6.04
N ALA A 389 -15.02 -0.19 -6.05
CA ALA A 389 -15.69 -0.83 -7.18
C ALA A 389 -16.42 0.21 -8.05
N ASP A 390 -16.94 -0.19 -9.19
CA ASP A 390 -17.67 0.68 -10.12
C ASP A 390 -18.89 1.37 -9.48
N GLU A 391 -19.58 0.67 -8.59
CA GLU A 391 -20.68 1.25 -7.80
C GLU A 391 -20.24 2.36 -6.83
N ASP A 392 -18.93 2.48 -6.53
CA ASP A 392 -18.35 3.49 -5.64
C ASP A 392 -17.86 4.74 -6.41
N VAL A 393 -17.88 4.75 -7.74
CA VAL A 393 -17.47 5.90 -8.56
C VAL A 393 -18.18 7.20 -8.14
N PRO A 394 -19.50 7.23 -7.92
CA PRO A 394 -20.17 8.45 -7.44
C PRO A 394 -19.65 8.93 -6.08
N ASN A 395 -19.34 8.02 -5.16
CA ASN A 395 -18.76 8.34 -3.86
C ASN A 395 -17.31 8.87 -4.02
N ALA A 396 -16.51 8.27 -4.87
CA ALA A 396 -15.15 8.72 -5.16
C ALA A 396 -15.14 10.16 -5.72
N ILE A 397 -16.05 10.47 -6.64
CA ILE A 397 -16.25 11.83 -7.16
C ILE A 397 -16.64 12.80 -6.03
N GLU A 398 -17.57 12.42 -5.17
CA GLU A 398 -17.99 13.24 -4.03
C GLU A 398 -16.84 13.51 -3.06
N LEU A 399 -16.01 12.49 -2.76
CA LEU A 399 -14.86 12.59 -1.88
C LEU A 399 -13.79 13.57 -2.41
N LEU A 400 -13.50 13.53 -3.70
CA LEU A 400 -12.54 14.46 -4.32
C LEU A 400 -13.05 15.91 -4.28
N GLY A 401 -14.35 16.11 -4.27
CA GLY A 401 -14.98 17.42 -4.04
C GLY A 401 -14.99 17.85 -2.57
N ASP A 402 -15.02 16.89 -1.63
CA ASP A 402 -15.10 17.11 -0.18
C ASP A 402 -14.38 15.99 0.59
N MET A 403 -13.07 16.14 0.79
CA MET A 403 -12.22 15.15 1.47
C MET A 403 -12.63 14.87 2.93
N SER A 404 -13.54 15.67 3.50
CA SER A 404 -14.07 15.40 4.85
C SER A 404 -14.88 14.09 4.95
N LYS A 405 -15.29 13.54 3.82
CA LYS A 405 -16.10 12.32 3.71
C LYS A 405 -15.27 11.05 3.46
N PHE A 406 -13.95 11.16 3.41
CA PHE A 406 -13.06 10.08 2.97
C PHE A 406 -13.20 8.79 3.78
N SER A 407 -13.66 8.86 5.05
CA SER A 407 -13.91 7.66 5.84
C SER A 407 -14.91 6.69 5.20
N SER A 408 -15.85 7.17 4.39
CA SER A 408 -16.81 6.30 3.70
C SER A 408 -16.16 5.33 2.71
N MET A 409 -15.06 5.74 2.05
CA MET A 409 -14.26 4.85 1.22
C MET A 409 -13.43 3.88 2.06
N ALA A 410 -12.65 4.39 3.00
CA ALA A 410 -11.74 3.60 3.84
C ALA A 410 -12.47 2.53 4.68
N ASP A 411 -13.65 2.85 5.19
CA ASP A 411 -14.45 1.92 5.95
C ASP A 411 -15.08 0.84 5.03
N ARG A 412 -15.50 1.26 3.83
CA ARG A 412 -16.11 0.36 2.86
C ARG A 412 -15.09 -0.61 2.25
N LEU A 413 -13.83 -0.20 2.06
CA LEU A 413 -12.74 -1.10 1.66
C LEU A 413 -12.57 -2.26 2.64
N GLN A 414 -12.63 -1.99 3.95
CA GLN A 414 -12.53 -3.07 4.95
C GLN A 414 -13.71 -4.05 4.88
N GLN A 415 -14.91 -3.57 4.53
CA GLN A 415 -16.05 -4.44 4.26
C GLN A 415 -15.82 -5.27 2.98
N GLY A 416 -15.22 -4.69 1.94
CA GLY A 416 -14.83 -5.39 0.71
C GLY A 416 -13.86 -6.54 1.01
N LEU A 417 -12.83 -6.29 1.80
CA LEU A 417 -11.92 -7.36 2.25
C LEU A 417 -12.67 -8.49 2.98
N LEU A 418 -13.68 -8.17 3.80
CA LEU A 418 -14.49 -9.20 4.45
C LEU A 418 -15.33 -9.98 3.45
N ASN A 419 -15.91 -9.32 2.44
CA ASN A 419 -16.70 -9.99 1.39
C ASN A 419 -15.84 -11.02 0.64
N GLU A 420 -14.61 -10.65 0.27
CA GLU A 420 -13.62 -11.54 -0.35
C GLU A 420 -13.29 -12.76 0.55
N LEU A 421 -13.02 -12.52 1.83
CA LEU A 421 -12.72 -13.60 2.78
C LEU A 421 -13.87 -14.58 2.91
N ILE A 422 -15.10 -14.10 2.95
CA ILE A 422 -16.32 -14.95 3.04
C ILE A 422 -16.58 -15.70 1.72
N LEU A 423 -16.34 -15.07 0.57
CA LEU A 423 -16.40 -15.75 -0.72
C LEU A 423 -15.34 -16.86 -0.81
N GLY A 424 -14.09 -16.56 -0.41
CA GLY A 424 -13.01 -17.56 -0.38
C GLY A 424 -13.37 -18.77 0.50
N ARG A 425 -13.94 -18.53 1.70
CA ARG A 425 -14.43 -19.61 2.57
C ARG A 425 -15.54 -20.42 1.89
N LEU A 426 -16.44 -19.79 1.15
CA LEU A 426 -17.52 -20.46 0.42
C LEU A 426 -16.99 -21.36 -0.71
N MET A 427 -15.90 -20.95 -1.37
CA MET A 427 -15.26 -21.72 -2.46
C MET A 427 -14.66 -23.04 -1.99
N ILE A 428 -14.09 -23.08 -0.77
CA ILE A 428 -13.36 -24.26 -0.26
C ILE A 428 -14.08 -25.01 0.88
N ASN A 429 -15.20 -24.49 1.39
CA ASN A 429 -15.98 -25.22 2.37
C ASN A 429 -16.62 -26.45 1.70
N PRO A 430 -16.49 -27.69 2.24
CA PRO A 430 -17.05 -28.88 1.61
C PRO A 430 -18.58 -28.83 1.40
N SER A 431 -19.29 -28.06 2.24
CA SER A 431 -20.74 -27.83 2.11
C SER A 431 -21.06 -26.55 1.32
N GLY A 432 -20.07 -25.90 0.73
CA GLY A 432 -20.20 -24.68 -0.09
C GLY A 432 -20.41 -24.97 -1.58
N PHE A 433 -19.63 -24.29 -2.43
CA PHE A 433 -19.75 -24.43 -3.89
C PHE A 433 -19.54 -25.86 -4.38
N ALA A 434 -18.61 -26.61 -3.78
CA ALA A 434 -18.34 -27.99 -4.19
C ALA A 434 -19.55 -28.93 -4.03
N ALA A 435 -20.50 -28.63 -3.13
CA ALA A 435 -21.71 -29.40 -2.91
C ALA A 435 -22.86 -29.00 -3.87
N ALA A 436 -22.79 -27.81 -4.46
CA ALA A 436 -23.86 -27.25 -5.30
C ALA A 436 -23.81 -27.83 -6.72
N GLU A 437 -24.98 -28.19 -7.28
CA GLU A 437 -25.12 -28.72 -8.64
C GLU A 437 -24.51 -27.79 -9.72
N ALA A 438 -24.61 -26.48 -9.52
CA ALA A 438 -24.03 -25.49 -10.44
C ALA A 438 -22.51 -25.63 -10.58
N PHE A 439 -21.82 -26.14 -9.58
CA PHE A 439 -20.36 -26.34 -9.57
C PHE A 439 -19.95 -27.79 -9.81
N LYS A 440 -20.89 -28.62 -10.25
CA LYS A 440 -20.57 -29.99 -10.66
C LYS A 440 -20.31 -30.10 -12.16
N SER A 441 -19.45 -31.04 -12.49
CA SER A 441 -19.19 -31.45 -13.85
C SER A 441 -20.46 -32.05 -14.48
N THR A 442 -20.81 -31.61 -15.68
CA THR A 442 -21.92 -32.17 -16.46
C THR A 442 -21.63 -33.60 -16.96
N SER A 443 -20.37 -34.01 -17.01
CA SER A 443 -19.95 -35.33 -17.50
C SER A 443 -19.78 -36.38 -16.41
N THR A 444 -19.34 -35.97 -15.20
CA THR A 444 -18.99 -36.92 -14.12
C THR A 444 -19.85 -36.75 -12.89
N SER A 445 -20.66 -35.70 -12.78
CA SER A 445 -21.43 -35.29 -11.58
C SER A 445 -20.55 -35.02 -10.34
N GLN A 446 -19.22 -34.98 -10.49
CA GLN A 446 -18.29 -34.64 -9.44
C GLN A 446 -18.10 -33.11 -9.36
N SER A 447 -17.59 -32.64 -8.22
CA SER A 447 -17.24 -31.22 -8.06
C SER A 447 -16.19 -30.80 -9.11
N ALA A 448 -16.42 -29.66 -9.76
CA ALA A 448 -15.45 -29.04 -10.64
C ALA A 448 -14.38 -28.25 -9.86
N ILE A 449 -14.45 -28.22 -8.52
CA ILE A 449 -13.57 -27.46 -7.65
C ILE A 449 -12.70 -28.41 -6.81
N ASP A 450 -11.39 -28.18 -6.81
CA ASP A 450 -10.46 -28.76 -5.84
C ASP A 450 -10.45 -27.90 -4.57
N THR A 451 -11.16 -28.36 -3.53
CA THR A 451 -11.27 -27.62 -2.26
C THR A 451 -10.07 -27.79 -1.32
N SER A 452 -9.00 -28.47 -1.76
CA SER A 452 -7.82 -28.71 -0.93
C SER A 452 -6.99 -27.46 -0.64
N ALA A 453 -7.10 -26.43 -1.46
CA ALA A 453 -6.42 -25.14 -1.30
C ALA A 453 -7.19 -24.01 -1.99
N LEU A 454 -7.01 -22.80 -1.47
CA LEU A 454 -7.47 -21.57 -2.08
C LEU A 454 -6.24 -20.71 -2.46
N TYR A 455 -6.40 -19.91 -3.49
CA TYR A 455 -5.39 -18.96 -3.96
C TYR A 455 -5.99 -17.57 -4.17
N TYR A 456 -5.11 -16.60 -4.38
CA TYR A 456 -5.48 -15.25 -4.79
C TYR A 456 -4.62 -14.82 -5.99
N ASP A 457 -5.24 -14.37 -7.05
CA ASP A 457 -4.59 -13.74 -8.22
C ASP A 457 -5.27 -12.40 -8.52
N SER A 458 -4.50 -11.37 -8.79
CA SER A 458 -5.03 -10.03 -8.93
C SER A 458 -4.18 -9.16 -9.84
N ASN A 459 -4.73 -8.04 -10.26
CA ASN A 459 -4.00 -7.04 -11.02
C ASN A 459 -4.39 -5.62 -10.60
N SER A 460 -3.43 -4.67 -10.70
CA SER A 460 -3.68 -3.26 -10.48
C SER A 460 -4.26 -2.99 -9.07
N GLN A 461 -5.42 -2.35 -8.95
CA GLN A 461 -6.09 -2.11 -7.67
C GLN A 461 -6.24 -3.39 -6.84
N GLY A 462 -6.67 -4.49 -7.46
CA GLY A 462 -6.81 -5.77 -6.76
C GLY A 462 -5.50 -6.24 -6.12
N ALA A 463 -4.33 -5.89 -6.72
CA ALA A 463 -3.03 -6.16 -6.10
C ALA A 463 -2.69 -5.17 -4.98
N ILE A 464 -3.09 -3.90 -5.11
CA ILE A 464 -2.90 -2.87 -4.06
C ILE A 464 -3.70 -3.23 -2.80
N LEU A 465 -4.95 -3.66 -2.95
CA LEU A 465 -5.81 -4.13 -1.85
C LEU A 465 -5.44 -5.56 -1.42
N GLY A 466 -4.96 -6.36 -2.35
CA GLY A 466 -4.67 -7.78 -2.20
C GLY A 466 -3.63 -8.12 -1.13
N GLY A 467 -2.67 -7.24 -0.86
CA GLY A 467 -1.75 -7.45 0.26
C GLY A 467 -2.46 -7.36 1.62
N ALA A 468 -3.43 -6.45 1.78
CA ALA A 468 -4.26 -6.39 2.99
C ALA A 468 -5.15 -7.64 3.11
N LEU A 469 -5.80 -8.06 2.02
CA LEU A 469 -6.57 -9.29 1.97
C LEU A 469 -5.70 -10.50 2.34
N THR A 470 -4.50 -10.59 1.79
CA THR A 470 -3.53 -11.66 2.07
C THR A 470 -3.18 -11.69 3.55
N ALA A 471 -2.82 -10.55 4.15
CA ALA A 471 -2.48 -10.48 5.58
C ALA A 471 -3.64 -10.87 6.51
N LEU A 472 -4.89 -10.76 6.05
CA LEU A 472 -6.08 -11.10 6.82
C LEU A 472 -6.59 -12.52 6.58
N SER A 473 -6.22 -13.17 5.48
CA SER A 473 -6.79 -14.45 5.07
C SER A 473 -6.29 -15.62 5.91
N PRO A 474 -7.21 -16.43 6.51
CA PRO A 474 -6.84 -17.71 7.10
C PRO A 474 -6.81 -18.85 6.07
N ASP A 475 -7.38 -18.67 4.88
CA ASP A 475 -7.77 -19.75 3.97
C ASP A 475 -6.81 -19.99 2.82
N PHE A 476 -6.02 -19.00 2.42
CA PHE A 476 -4.97 -19.20 1.41
C PHE A 476 -3.58 -18.82 1.95
N LYS A 477 -2.55 -19.39 1.36
CA LYS A 477 -1.14 -19.18 1.75
C LYS A 477 -0.32 -18.51 0.65
N ARG A 478 -0.85 -18.41 -0.56
CA ARG A 478 -0.14 -17.86 -1.74
C ARG A 478 -1.01 -16.90 -2.49
N ALA A 479 -0.42 -15.75 -2.81
CA ALA A 479 -1.06 -14.67 -3.55
C ALA A 479 -0.16 -14.14 -4.66
N VAL A 480 -0.73 -13.87 -5.83
CA VAL A 480 -0.09 -13.11 -6.90
C VAL A 480 -0.64 -11.69 -6.89
N LEU A 481 0.25 -10.73 -6.73
CA LEU A 481 -0.05 -9.31 -6.79
C LEU A 481 0.53 -8.77 -8.10
N GLY A 482 -0.31 -8.72 -9.13
CA GLY A 482 0.10 -8.31 -10.47
C GLY A 482 -0.01 -6.79 -10.64
N VAL A 483 1.08 -6.15 -11.07
CA VAL A 483 1.17 -4.71 -11.35
C VAL A 483 0.57 -3.84 -10.22
N GLY A 484 0.81 -4.28 -8.99
CA GLY A 484 0.43 -3.61 -7.76
C GLY A 484 1.55 -2.74 -7.18
N GLY A 485 1.29 -2.16 -6.02
CA GLY A 485 2.24 -1.34 -5.27
C GLY A 485 1.58 -0.67 -4.06
N MET A 486 2.34 -0.01 -3.23
CA MET A 486 1.87 0.77 -2.09
C MET A 486 2.67 2.08 -1.98
N ASN A 487 2.17 3.16 -1.41
CA ASN A 487 0.83 3.44 -0.94
C ASN A 487 0.12 4.41 -1.88
N TYR A 488 -1.17 4.60 -1.70
CA TYR A 488 -1.97 5.50 -2.55
C TYR A 488 -1.47 6.94 -2.55
N SER A 489 -0.99 7.49 -1.42
CA SER A 489 -0.47 8.87 -1.36
C SER A 489 0.82 9.07 -2.17
N LEU A 490 1.63 8.01 -2.33
CA LEU A 490 2.79 7.99 -3.22
C LEU A 490 2.35 7.76 -4.67
N LEU A 491 1.39 6.84 -4.87
CA LEU A 491 0.98 6.32 -6.17
C LEU A 491 0.17 7.34 -6.97
N LEU A 492 -0.91 7.90 -6.40
CA LEU A 492 -1.87 8.72 -7.14
C LEU A 492 -1.23 9.90 -7.89
N PRO A 493 -0.33 10.71 -7.27
CA PRO A 493 0.33 11.78 -8.01
C PRO A 493 1.26 11.30 -9.14
N ARG A 494 1.53 9.98 -9.20
CA ARG A 494 2.39 9.32 -10.19
C ARG A 494 1.64 8.39 -11.13
N SER A 495 0.31 8.49 -11.16
CA SER A 495 -0.56 7.64 -11.97
C SER A 495 -1.30 8.45 -13.03
N VAL A 496 -1.26 7.99 -14.28
CA VAL A 496 -2.09 8.58 -15.36
C VAL A 496 -3.58 8.35 -15.12
N ASP A 497 -3.96 7.31 -14.39
CA ASP A 497 -5.35 7.05 -14.04
C ASP A 497 -5.94 8.16 -13.16
N PHE A 498 -5.09 8.83 -12.37
CA PHE A 498 -5.53 9.92 -11.50
C PHE A 498 -5.86 11.20 -12.26
N ASP A 499 -5.42 11.36 -13.52
CA ASP A 499 -5.67 12.56 -14.32
C ASP A 499 -7.17 12.88 -14.42
N THR A 500 -7.99 11.87 -14.68
CA THR A 500 -9.46 12.01 -14.77
C THR A 500 -10.04 12.50 -13.44
N TYR A 501 -9.53 12.01 -12.32
CA TYR A 501 -9.97 12.40 -10.99
C TYR A 501 -9.42 13.76 -10.56
N GLU A 502 -8.26 14.17 -11.05
CA GLU A 502 -7.74 15.54 -10.85
C GLU A 502 -8.64 16.61 -11.46
N LEU A 503 -9.42 16.31 -12.50
CA LEU A 503 -10.42 17.23 -13.07
C LEU A 503 -11.48 17.65 -12.04
N ILE A 504 -11.68 16.87 -10.99
CA ILE A 504 -12.60 17.16 -9.89
C ILE A 504 -11.85 17.69 -8.68
N PHE A 505 -10.71 17.07 -8.33
CA PHE A 505 -9.94 17.41 -7.14
C PHE A 505 -9.30 18.80 -7.24
N LYS A 506 -8.71 19.15 -8.38
CA LYS A 506 -8.04 20.41 -8.62
C LYS A 506 -8.98 21.64 -8.53
N PRO A 507 -10.18 21.65 -9.12
CA PRO A 507 -11.14 22.74 -8.91
C PRO A 507 -11.63 22.88 -7.48
N ALA A 508 -11.76 21.76 -6.76
CA ALA A 508 -12.22 21.75 -5.37
C ALA A 508 -11.15 22.26 -4.39
N TYR A 509 -9.88 21.91 -4.62
CA TYR A 509 -8.70 22.30 -3.83
C TYR A 509 -7.64 22.89 -4.76
N LYS A 510 -7.70 24.20 -4.97
CA LYS A 510 -6.91 24.91 -6.00
C LYS A 510 -5.39 24.80 -5.78
N SER A 511 -4.93 24.88 -4.52
CA SER A 511 -3.51 24.81 -4.19
C SER A 511 -2.97 23.38 -4.35
N ARG A 512 -1.87 23.23 -5.07
CA ARG A 512 -1.14 21.96 -5.18
C ARG A 512 -0.61 21.50 -3.83
N LEU A 513 -0.07 22.41 -3.05
CA LEU A 513 0.36 22.15 -1.68
C LEU A 513 -0.76 21.51 -0.84
N ASP A 514 -1.96 22.09 -0.92
CA ASP A 514 -3.11 21.59 -0.16
C ASP A 514 -3.53 20.20 -0.61
N ARG A 515 -3.49 19.91 -1.93
CA ARG A 515 -3.82 18.58 -2.46
C ARG A 515 -2.83 17.52 -1.97
N ILE A 516 -1.52 17.77 -2.01
CA ILE A 516 -0.50 16.82 -1.52
C ILE A 516 -0.65 16.58 -0.01
N LEU A 517 -0.89 17.63 0.77
CA LEU A 517 -1.11 17.50 2.21
C LEU A 517 -2.37 16.69 2.55
N LEU A 518 -3.44 16.88 1.80
CA LEU A 518 -4.67 16.10 1.96
C LEU A 518 -4.45 14.63 1.63
N LEU A 519 -3.84 14.30 0.48
CA LEU A 519 -3.51 12.93 0.09
C LEU A 519 -2.62 12.25 1.16
N SER A 520 -1.63 12.96 1.69
CA SER A 520 -0.76 12.45 2.76
C SER A 520 -1.51 12.24 4.08
N ALA A 521 -2.45 13.11 4.42
CA ALA A 521 -3.23 12.98 5.64
C ALA A 521 -4.23 11.82 5.58
N ILE A 522 -4.95 11.66 4.44
CA ILE A 522 -5.93 10.58 4.27
C ILE A 522 -5.26 9.20 4.13
N GLN A 523 -3.96 9.13 3.83
CA GLN A 523 -3.22 7.88 3.84
C GLN A 523 -3.43 7.11 5.16
N ASN A 524 -3.50 7.81 6.29
CA ASN A 524 -3.80 7.21 7.59
C ASN A 524 -5.17 6.50 7.67
N LEU A 525 -6.07 6.79 6.75
CA LEU A 525 -7.36 6.09 6.61
C LEU A 525 -7.27 5.00 5.54
N TRP A 526 -6.58 5.25 4.44
CA TRP A 526 -6.37 4.26 3.38
C TRP A 526 -5.64 3.02 3.87
N ASP A 527 -4.69 3.18 4.79
CA ASP A 527 -3.97 2.06 5.43
C ASP A 527 -4.89 0.95 5.96
N ARG A 528 -6.16 1.29 6.26
CA ARG A 528 -7.14 0.33 6.76
C ARG A 528 -7.59 -0.69 5.71
N GLY A 529 -7.40 -0.41 4.41
CA GLY A 529 -7.89 -1.23 3.29
C GLY A 529 -6.87 -1.52 2.20
N GLU A 530 -5.61 -1.07 2.32
CA GLU A 530 -4.56 -1.36 1.34
C GLU A 530 -3.33 -2.04 1.97
N THR A 531 -2.45 -2.59 1.13
CA THR A 531 -1.22 -3.28 1.54
C THR A 531 -0.37 -2.47 2.51
N ASN A 532 -0.33 -1.14 2.39
CA ASN A 532 0.54 -0.30 3.22
C ASN A 532 0.30 -0.46 4.73
N GLY A 533 -0.95 -0.59 5.15
CA GLY A 533 -1.29 -0.79 6.56
C GLY A 533 -1.04 -2.19 7.10
N TYR A 534 -0.75 -3.15 6.23
CA TYR A 534 -0.58 -4.57 6.57
C TYR A 534 0.78 -5.13 6.13
N GLY A 535 1.61 -4.35 5.47
CA GLY A 535 2.81 -4.82 4.79
C GLY A 535 3.79 -5.59 5.68
N GLN A 536 3.88 -5.27 6.98
CA GLN A 536 4.74 -5.99 7.92
C GLN A 536 4.20 -7.37 8.31
N HIS A 537 2.94 -7.68 7.95
CA HIS A 537 2.20 -8.87 8.37
C HIS A 537 1.86 -9.84 7.22
N VAL A 538 2.12 -9.46 5.98
CA VAL A 538 1.85 -10.30 4.81
C VAL A 538 2.77 -11.53 4.81
N THR A 539 4.07 -11.32 4.76
CA THR A 539 5.08 -12.39 4.65
C THR A 539 5.81 -12.67 5.97
N ASN A 540 5.87 -11.67 6.85
CA ASN A 540 6.53 -11.74 8.14
C ASN A 540 5.54 -11.35 9.24
N LYS A 541 5.72 -11.85 10.45
CA LYS A 541 4.87 -11.55 11.61
C LYS A 541 3.38 -11.67 11.31
N PRO A 542 2.87 -12.83 10.91
CA PRO A 542 1.45 -12.99 10.57
C PRO A 542 0.53 -12.47 11.66
N LEU A 543 -0.58 -11.87 11.26
CA LEU A 543 -1.62 -11.41 12.19
C LEU A 543 -2.26 -12.61 12.92
N PRO A 544 -2.86 -12.40 14.11
CA PRO A 544 -3.51 -13.47 14.85
C PRO A 544 -4.53 -14.25 14.01
N GLY A 545 -4.43 -15.58 13.99
CA GLY A 545 -5.33 -16.46 13.24
C GLY A 545 -5.08 -16.47 11.74
N THR A 546 -3.89 -16.07 11.28
CA THR A 546 -3.48 -16.18 9.87
C THR A 546 -2.21 -17.00 9.71
N PRO A 547 -2.07 -17.77 8.62
CA PRO A 547 -0.80 -18.41 8.29
C PRO A 547 0.25 -17.37 7.85
N LYS A 548 1.50 -17.79 7.71
CA LYS A 548 2.48 -17.07 6.92
C LYS A 548 2.10 -17.18 5.44
N HIS A 549 2.17 -16.09 4.71
CA HIS A 549 1.89 -16.05 3.28
C HIS A 549 3.16 -15.89 2.46
N ASP A 550 3.13 -16.43 1.25
CA ASP A 550 4.10 -16.15 0.19
C ASP A 550 3.43 -15.34 -0.92
N VAL A 551 4.16 -14.37 -1.46
CA VAL A 551 3.67 -13.43 -2.47
C VAL A 551 4.57 -13.44 -3.69
N LEU A 552 3.96 -13.54 -4.87
CA LEU A 552 4.61 -13.24 -6.14
C LEU A 552 4.14 -11.88 -6.63
N LEU A 553 5.03 -10.91 -6.64
CA LEU A 553 4.77 -9.56 -7.14
C LEU A 553 5.31 -9.46 -8.57
N HIS A 554 4.44 -9.36 -9.57
CA HIS A 554 4.78 -9.03 -10.94
C HIS A 554 4.69 -7.52 -11.14
N VAL A 555 5.69 -6.93 -11.79
CA VAL A 555 5.78 -5.48 -12.02
C VAL A 555 6.05 -5.22 -13.49
N ALA A 556 5.36 -4.24 -14.07
CA ALA A 556 5.66 -3.76 -15.40
C ALA A 556 6.74 -2.66 -15.33
N LEU A 557 7.80 -2.79 -16.11
CA LEU A 557 8.86 -1.77 -16.18
C LEU A 557 8.31 -0.50 -16.83
N GLY A 558 8.41 0.61 -16.11
CA GLY A 558 7.94 1.92 -16.59
C GLY A 558 6.42 2.11 -16.55
N ASP A 559 5.70 1.37 -15.72
CA ASP A 559 4.25 1.41 -15.54
C ASP A 559 3.74 2.84 -15.33
N HIS A 560 2.78 3.27 -16.16
CA HIS A 560 2.20 4.60 -16.10
C HIS A 560 1.06 4.72 -15.08
N GLN A 561 0.40 3.59 -14.74
CA GLN A 561 -0.76 3.55 -13.84
C GLN A 561 -0.32 3.26 -12.41
N VAL A 562 0.53 2.24 -12.22
CA VAL A 562 1.08 1.88 -10.91
C VAL A 562 2.60 2.04 -10.96
N ALA A 563 3.08 3.22 -10.61
CA ALA A 563 4.50 3.56 -10.72
C ALA A 563 5.38 2.53 -10.01
N GLN A 564 6.38 1.97 -10.72
CA GLN A 564 7.29 0.91 -10.27
C GLN A 564 7.88 1.13 -8.88
N VAL A 565 8.18 2.38 -8.50
CA VAL A 565 8.71 2.72 -7.17
C VAL A 565 7.80 2.26 -6.04
N SER A 566 6.48 2.26 -6.25
CA SER A 566 5.50 1.81 -5.26
C SER A 566 5.58 0.30 -5.03
N ALA A 567 5.78 -0.47 -6.09
CA ALA A 567 6.00 -1.92 -6.02
C ALA A 567 7.36 -2.27 -5.39
N GLU A 568 8.41 -1.50 -5.65
CA GLU A 568 9.70 -1.71 -5.02
C GLU A 568 9.69 -1.38 -3.52
N ASN A 569 8.94 -0.35 -3.11
CA ASN A 569 8.73 -0.05 -1.68
C ASN A 569 7.96 -1.18 -1.00
N GLU A 570 6.97 -1.75 -1.68
CA GLU A 570 6.25 -2.92 -1.21
C GLU A 570 7.18 -4.13 -1.06
N ALA A 571 7.95 -4.46 -2.09
CA ALA A 571 8.90 -5.57 -2.06
C ALA A 571 9.91 -5.45 -0.90
N ARG A 572 10.44 -4.24 -0.64
CA ARG A 572 11.36 -4.00 0.50
C ARG A 572 10.66 -4.13 1.85
N THR A 573 9.40 -3.75 1.94
CA THR A 573 8.59 -3.84 3.17
C THR A 573 8.23 -5.28 3.48
N LEU A 574 7.77 -6.02 2.48
CA LEU A 574 7.42 -7.43 2.60
C LEU A 574 8.67 -8.33 2.73
N GLY A 575 9.87 -7.82 2.41
CA GLY A 575 11.11 -8.60 2.44
C GLY A 575 11.22 -9.61 1.30
N LEU A 576 10.72 -9.25 0.12
CA LEU A 576 10.79 -10.10 -1.07
C LEU A 576 12.22 -10.23 -1.60
N VAL A 577 12.47 -11.30 -2.33
CA VAL A 577 13.67 -11.42 -3.16
C VAL A 577 13.35 -11.01 -4.60
N GLY A 578 14.35 -10.53 -5.35
CA GLY A 578 14.17 -10.06 -6.73
C GLY A 578 14.86 -10.96 -7.74
N ARG A 579 14.19 -11.30 -8.83
CA ARG A 579 14.80 -12.02 -9.95
C ARG A 579 15.90 -11.18 -10.59
N ARG A 580 17.03 -11.80 -10.99
CA ARG A 580 18.19 -11.16 -11.62
C ARG A 580 18.56 -11.86 -12.94
N PRO A 581 19.01 -11.13 -13.99
CA PRO A 581 18.96 -9.68 -14.08
C PRO A 581 17.52 -9.16 -14.12
N ALA A 582 17.26 -8.07 -13.40
CA ALA A 582 15.93 -7.44 -13.35
C ALA A 582 15.64 -6.63 -14.62
N TYR A 583 16.69 -6.09 -15.22
CA TYR A 583 16.65 -5.24 -16.40
C TYR A 583 17.76 -5.64 -17.37
N ASP A 584 17.52 -5.49 -18.65
CA ASP A 584 18.57 -5.52 -19.66
C ASP A 584 19.45 -4.27 -19.58
N ALA A 585 20.64 -4.33 -20.17
CA ALA A 585 21.58 -3.23 -20.18
C ALA A 585 20.93 -1.96 -20.73
N GLY A 586 21.06 -0.85 -20.00
CA GLY A 586 20.51 0.44 -20.36
C GLY A 586 19.00 0.59 -20.13
N ARG A 587 18.31 -0.38 -19.52
CA ARG A 587 16.86 -0.32 -19.26
C ARG A 587 16.47 0.11 -17.84
N SER A 588 17.41 0.42 -16.98
CA SER A 588 17.09 0.90 -15.63
C SER A 588 17.49 2.37 -15.45
N PHE A 589 16.68 3.13 -14.79
CA PHE A 589 17.01 4.48 -14.31
C PHE A 589 17.81 4.44 -12.99
N ASP A 590 17.86 3.29 -12.31
CA ASP A 590 18.54 3.15 -11.03
C ASP A 590 20.03 2.91 -11.18
N LYS A 591 20.83 3.57 -10.38
CA LYS A 591 22.25 3.30 -10.25
C LYS A 591 22.53 1.89 -9.72
N THR A 592 21.68 1.41 -8.81
CA THR A 592 21.71 0.06 -8.27
C THR A 592 20.32 -0.54 -8.37
N PRO A 593 20.03 -1.23 -9.50
CA PRO A 593 18.72 -1.84 -9.72
C PRO A 593 18.26 -2.74 -8.57
N LEU A 594 17.02 -2.60 -8.15
CA LEU A 594 16.44 -3.31 -7.01
C LEU A 594 17.29 -3.18 -5.73
N TRP A 595 17.74 -1.94 -5.45
CA TRP A 595 18.53 -1.65 -4.26
C TRP A 595 17.87 -2.24 -2.99
N ASN A 596 18.69 -2.93 -2.16
CA ASN A 596 18.26 -3.58 -0.91
C ASN A 596 17.13 -4.63 -1.03
N ILE A 597 16.93 -5.18 -2.22
CA ILE A 597 16.10 -6.37 -2.44
C ILE A 597 17.06 -7.54 -2.76
N PRO A 598 17.13 -8.57 -1.92
CA PRO A 598 18.04 -9.72 -2.13
C PRO A 598 17.74 -10.46 -3.44
N SER A 599 18.72 -11.19 -3.96
CA SER A 599 18.54 -11.96 -5.20
C SER A 599 17.69 -13.22 -4.99
N LEU A 600 16.83 -13.52 -5.95
CA LEU A 600 16.18 -14.83 -6.07
C LEU A 600 17.24 -15.88 -6.42
N THR A 601 17.20 -17.00 -5.73
CA THR A 601 18.08 -18.17 -5.92
C THR A 601 17.27 -19.45 -5.82
N ALA A 602 17.82 -20.57 -6.25
CA ALA A 602 17.17 -21.87 -6.11
C ALA A 602 16.80 -22.18 -4.63
N GLY A 603 17.61 -21.71 -3.67
CA GLY A 603 17.39 -21.94 -2.23
C GLY A 603 16.22 -21.15 -1.64
N ASN A 604 15.81 -20.03 -2.25
CA ASN A 604 14.71 -19.19 -1.75
C ASN A 604 13.50 -19.10 -2.71
N ALA A 605 13.50 -19.86 -3.81
CA ALA A 605 12.43 -19.86 -4.81
C ALA A 605 11.06 -20.36 -4.30
N GLY A 606 11.02 -21.05 -3.16
CA GLY A 606 9.76 -21.47 -2.52
C GLY A 606 9.04 -20.39 -1.73
N GLY A 607 9.65 -19.21 -1.54
CA GLY A 607 9.13 -18.07 -0.81
C GLY A 607 8.54 -16.98 -1.69
N SER A 608 8.65 -15.74 -1.22
CA SER A 608 8.09 -14.56 -1.89
C SER A 608 9.09 -13.86 -2.80
N ALA A 609 8.67 -13.42 -3.99
CA ALA A 609 9.56 -12.72 -4.92
C ALA A 609 8.89 -11.58 -5.69
N LEU A 610 9.77 -10.69 -6.17
CA LEU A 610 9.49 -9.64 -7.15
C LEU A 610 10.08 -10.07 -8.49
N VAL A 611 9.30 -9.98 -9.58
CA VAL A 611 9.73 -10.18 -10.96
C VAL A 611 9.31 -8.98 -11.81
N ILE A 612 10.29 -8.32 -12.43
CA ILE A 612 10.06 -7.20 -13.34
C ILE A 612 9.88 -7.76 -14.76
N TRP A 613 8.85 -7.29 -15.44
CA TRP A 613 8.51 -7.63 -16.82
C TRP A 613 8.65 -6.40 -17.70
N ASP A 614 9.50 -6.48 -18.73
CA ASP A 614 9.78 -5.39 -19.66
C ASP A 614 9.10 -5.62 -21.01
N SER A 615 8.27 -4.67 -21.46
CA SER A 615 7.63 -4.69 -22.78
C SER A 615 8.48 -4.00 -23.86
N GLY A 616 9.66 -3.54 -23.51
CA GLY A 616 10.57 -2.84 -24.40
C GLY A 616 10.22 -1.37 -24.63
N PRO A 617 11.15 -0.64 -25.27
CA PRO A 617 10.92 0.75 -25.66
C PRO A 617 9.99 0.83 -26.87
N CYS A 618 9.22 1.91 -26.96
CA CYS A 618 8.43 2.23 -28.13
C CYS A 618 9.34 2.59 -29.33
N ARG A 619 9.05 2.10 -30.53
CA ARG A 619 9.81 2.38 -31.76
C ARG A 619 8.96 3.18 -32.75
N ILE A 620 9.56 4.20 -33.39
CA ILE A 620 8.90 4.97 -34.46
C ILE A 620 8.62 4.02 -35.63
N GLY A 621 7.40 4.09 -36.19
CA GLY A 621 7.00 3.30 -37.36
C GLY A 621 6.50 1.88 -37.05
N SER A 622 6.30 1.54 -35.78
CA SER A 622 5.58 0.32 -35.40
C SER A 622 4.13 0.38 -35.90
N VAL A 623 3.71 -0.67 -36.63
CA VAL A 623 2.35 -0.78 -37.20
C VAL A 623 1.29 -0.90 -36.08
N PHE A 624 1.71 -1.25 -34.86
CA PHE A 624 0.83 -1.58 -33.74
C PHE A 624 0.85 -0.53 -32.61
N GLU A 625 1.69 0.51 -32.68
CA GLU A 625 1.87 1.48 -31.62
C GLU A 625 2.04 2.89 -32.20
N THR A 626 1.20 3.81 -31.79
CA THR A 626 1.42 5.24 -31.99
C THR A 626 2.42 5.73 -30.93
N CYS A 627 3.72 5.67 -31.26
CA CYS A 627 4.73 6.41 -30.50
C CYS A 627 4.67 7.88 -30.90
N LEU A 628 4.50 8.77 -29.94
CA LEU A 628 4.78 10.18 -30.18
C LEU A 628 6.29 10.31 -30.46
N GLU A 629 6.67 11.16 -31.42
CA GLU A 629 8.07 11.36 -31.79
C GLU A 629 9.00 11.66 -30.59
N ASN A 630 8.47 12.30 -29.53
CA ASN A 630 9.22 12.63 -28.33
C ASN A 630 9.44 11.44 -27.38
N ASP A 631 8.67 10.36 -27.54
CA ASP A 631 8.70 9.17 -26.69
C ASP A 631 9.45 8.01 -27.34
N ALA A 632 9.99 8.24 -28.54
CA ALA A 632 10.57 7.20 -29.35
C ALA A 632 11.97 6.80 -28.89
N PHE A 633 12.25 5.49 -28.95
CA PHE A 633 13.54 4.88 -28.70
C PHE A 633 14.71 5.64 -29.37
N ASP A 634 14.53 6.05 -30.62
CA ASP A 634 15.58 6.72 -31.39
C ASP A 634 15.93 8.13 -30.86
N LYS A 635 14.98 8.82 -30.23
CA LYS A 635 15.22 10.15 -29.61
C LYS A 635 15.75 10.08 -28.18
N LEU A 636 15.58 8.95 -27.50
CA LEU A 636 16.13 8.70 -26.17
C LEU A 636 17.55 8.13 -26.22
N GLY A 637 18.26 8.30 -27.34
CA GLY A 637 19.65 7.85 -27.51
C GLY A 637 19.83 6.34 -27.67
N GLY A 638 18.80 5.64 -28.15
CA GLY A 638 18.83 4.19 -28.39
C GLY A 638 18.72 3.33 -27.13
N VAL A 639 18.60 3.92 -25.94
CA VAL A 639 18.61 3.21 -24.66
C VAL A 639 17.21 2.99 -24.13
N GLY A 640 16.23 3.81 -24.52
CA GLY A 640 14.82 3.66 -24.19
C GLY A 640 14.53 3.48 -22.69
N ASN A 641 15.30 4.13 -21.82
CA ASN A 641 15.10 4.01 -20.38
C ASN A 641 13.77 4.62 -19.97
N PRO A 642 12.98 3.93 -19.17
CA PRO A 642 11.86 4.58 -18.52
C PRO A 642 12.40 5.72 -17.65
N VAL A 643 11.70 6.86 -17.68
CA VAL A 643 12.06 8.00 -16.83
C VAL A 643 11.66 7.71 -15.39
N ALA A 644 12.55 8.01 -14.45
CA ALA A 644 12.25 7.85 -13.04
C ALA A 644 11.04 8.71 -12.65
N PRO A 645 10.06 8.18 -11.90
CA PRO A 645 8.83 8.87 -11.50
C PRO A 645 9.13 9.89 -10.37
N THR A 646 9.84 10.97 -10.70
CA THR A 646 10.26 12.02 -9.76
C THR A 646 9.23 13.14 -9.64
N GLY A 647 9.31 13.90 -8.56
CA GLY A 647 8.58 15.15 -8.39
C GLY A 647 7.07 15.03 -8.28
N SER A 648 6.53 13.87 -7.93
CA SER A 648 5.07 13.59 -7.93
C SER A 648 4.42 13.82 -9.28
N VAL A 649 5.02 13.26 -10.32
CA VAL A 649 4.54 13.31 -11.70
C VAL A 649 4.43 11.89 -12.26
N ALA A 650 3.34 11.59 -12.98
CA ALA A 650 3.17 10.31 -13.63
C ALA A 650 4.21 10.08 -14.74
N PRO A 651 4.78 8.87 -14.88
CA PRO A 651 5.55 8.52 -16.06
C PRO A 651 4.61 8.49 -17.29
N ARG A 652 5.09 9.08 -18.41
CA ARG A 652 4.27 9.22 -19.63
C ARG A 652 5.07 8.95 -20.90
N LEU A 653 6.36 8.60 -20.75
CA LEU A 653 7.21 8.32 -21.90
C LEU A 653 7.07 6.87 -22.32
N GLY A 654 6.91 6.68 -23.63
CA GLY A 654 6.70 5.38 -24.21
C GLY A 654 5.26 4.88 -24.05
N ARG A 655 5.06 3.61 -24.37
CA ARG A 655 3.78 2.94 -24.25
C ARG A 655 3.56 2.47 -22.81
N ASP A 656 2.35 2.66 -22.28
CA ASP A 656 1.98 2.11 -20.98
C ASP A 656 2.05 0.58 -20.95
N PRO A 657 2.95 -0.01 -20.14
CA PRO A 657 3.13 -1.45 -20.08
C PRO A 657 2.20 -2.16 -19.09
N HIS A 658 1.33 -1.42 -18.39
CA HIS A 658 0.55 -1.89 -17.23
C HIS A 658 -0.13 -3.26 -17.44
N SER A 659 -0.76 -3.48 -18.59
CA SER A 659 -1.48 -4.74 -18.88
C SER A 659 -0.60 -5.86 -19.41
N ARG A 660 0.69 -5.62 -19.70
CA ARG A 660 1.55 -6.53 -20.44
C ARG A 660 1.96 -7.80 -19.66
N PRO A 661 2.34 -7.73 -18.38
CA PRO A 661 2.70 -8.95 -17.64
C PRO A 661 1.59 -9.99 -17.64
N ARG A 662 0.35 -9.59 -17.33
CA ARG A 662 -0.80 -10.53 -17.27
C ARG A 662 -1.15 -11.16 -18.62
N SER A 663 -0.82 -10.49 -19.72
CA SER A 663 -1.05 -10.98 -21.08
C SER A 663 0.09 -11.87 -21.59
N THR A 664 1.18 -12.04 -20.82
CA THR A 664 2.37 -12.80 -21.22
C THR A 664 2.25 -14.27 -20.81
N PRO A 665 2.30 -15.24 -21.75
CA PRO A 665 2.17 -16.67 -21.41
C PRO A 665 3.19 -17.16 -20.39
N ALA A 666 4.46 -16.75 -20.48
CA ALA A 666 5.48 -17.09 -19.49
C ALA A 666 5.15 -16.56 -18.08
N ALA A 667 4.58 -15.37 -17.98
CA ALA A 667 4.14 -14.83 -16.70
C ALA A 667 2.95 -15.61 -16.12
N ARG A 668 1.98 -16.01 -16.95
CA ARG A 668 0.88 -16.90 -16.53
C ARG A 668 1.40 -18.26 -16.06
N GLN A 669 2.35 -18.84 -16.78
CA GLN A 669 3.01 -20.09 -16.37
C GLN A 669 3.67 -19.93 -14.98
N GLN A 670 4.44 -18.85 -14.76
CA GLN A 670 5.09 -18.59 -13.47
C GLN A 670 4.07 -18.43 -12.32
N LYS A 671 2.98 -17.69 -12.55
CA LYS A 671 1.86 -17.59 -11.61
C LYS A 671 1.29 -18.97 -11.27
N SER A 672 0.98 -19.78 -12.29
CA SER A 672 0.41 -21.10 -12.09
C SER A 672 1.32 -22.03 -11.30
N GLU A 673 2.63 -22.00 -11.56
CA GLU A 673 3.61 -22.81 -10.80
C GLU A 673 3.75 -22.33 -9.36
N PHE A 674 3.63 -21.05 -9.13
CA PHE A 674 3.64 -20.47 -7.79
C PHE A 674 2.35 -20.79 -7.02
N LEU A 675 1.18 -20.74 -7.65
CA LEU A 675 -0.14 -21.00 -7.06
C LEU A 675 -0.42 -22.52 -6.99
N LYS A 676 0.48 -23.27 -6.36
CA LYS A 676 0.36 -24.70 -6.03
C LYS A 676 0.67 -24.90 -4.56
N PRO A 677 0.21 -25.98 -3.89
CA PRO A 677 0.48 -26.20 -2.46
C PRO A 677 1.98 -26.14 -2.10
N ALA A 678 2.84 -26.73 -2.90
CA ALA A 678 4.30 -26.65 -2.79
C ALA A 678 4.91 -25.80 -3.91
N GLY A 679 4.20 -24.73 -4.31
CA GLY A 679 4.57 -23.90 -5.44
C GLY A 679 5.91 -23.19 -5.27
N LYS A 680 6.55 -22.88 -6.38
CA LYS A 680 7.85 -22.20 -6.45
C LYS A 680 7.83 -21.12 -7.50
N ILE A 681 8.69 -20.14 -7.34
CA ILE A 681 9.01 -19.16 -8.36
C ILE A 681 9.89 -19.87 -9.40
N THR A 682 9.28 -20.29 -10.49
CA THR A 682 10.01 -20.97 -11.59
C THR A 682 10.69 -19.96 -12.49
N GLU A 683 11.87 -20.32 -12.98
CA GLU A 683 12.53 -19.53 -14.03
C GLU A 683 11.85 -19.79 -15.37
N VAL A 684 11.17 -18.78 -15.87
CA VAL A 684 10.45 -18.81 -17.14
C VAL A 684 11.05 -17.83 -18.17
N CYS A 685 12.06 -17.09 -17.76
CA CYS A 685 12.76 -16.11 -18.59
C CYS A 685 14.16 -16.63 -18.95
N PRO A 686 14.78 -16.15 -20.04
CA PRO A 686 16.14 -16.55 -20.38
C PRO A 686 17.12 -16.22 -19.24
N ALA A 687 18.06 -17.14 -18.96
CA ALA A 687 18.92 -17.09 -17.78
C ALA A 687 19.74 -15.80 -17.60
N ASN A 688 20.16 -15.18 -18.70
CA ASN A 688 21.06 -14.01 -18.71
C ASN A 688 20.39 -12.72 -19.21
N SER A 689 19.07 -12.67 -19.31
CA SER A 689 18.32 -11.49 -19.72
C SER A 689 17.20 -11.16 -18.72
N ALA A 690 16.66 -9.96 -18.80
CA ALA A 690 15.44 -9.60 -18.11
C ALA A 690 14.24 -10.47 -18.56
N CYS A 691 13.14 -10.44 -17.81
CA CYS A 691 11.90 -11.03 -18.29
C CYS A 691 11.23 -10.09 -19.27
N HIS A 692 10.99 -10.56 -20.47
CA HIS A 692 10.31 -9.80 -21.51
C HIS A 692 8.83 -10.15 -21.52
N SER A 693 7.99 -9.14 -21.51
CA SER A 693 6.56 -9.29 -21.69
C SER A 693 6.17 -9.14 -23.16
N VAL A 694 4.91 -9.45 -23.48
CA VAL A 694 4.35 -9.18 -24.81
C VAL A 694 4.58 -7.72 -25.19
N GLY A 695 4.97 -7.46 -26.42
CA GLY A 695 5.33 -6.12 -26.93
C GLY A 695 6.84 -5.85 -27.00
N TRP A 696 7.68 -6.71 -26.44
CA TRP A 696 9.13 -6.57 -26.57
C TRP A 696 9.58 -6.74 -28.02
N GLY A 697 10.33 -5.77 -28.53
CA GLY A 697 10.91 -5.85 -29.88
C GLY A 697 9.99 -5.45 -31.02
N TYR A 698 8.79 -4.95 -30.75
CA TYR A 698 7.83 -4.46 -31.75
C TYR A 698 7.82 -2.94 -31.87
#